data_63b9e3fb68f340aa9014ed3dcec00838
#
_entry.id   63b9e3fb68f340aa9014ed3dcec00838
#
_cell.length_a   1.000
_cell.length_b   1.000
_cell.length_c   1.000
_cell.angle_alpha   90.00
_cell.angle_beta   90.00
_cell.angle_gamma   90.00
#
_symmetry.space_group_name_H-M   'P 1'
#
loop_
_entity.id
_entity.type
_entity.pdbx_description
1 polymer ?
#
loop_
_entity_poly.entity_id
_entity_poly.type
_entity_poly.pdbx_seq_one_letter_code
_entity_poly.pdbx_strand_id
1 'polypeptide(L)'
;MKRIIITIWYSLFFSFFAVPLFADKPNIIFILTDDLGYGDVGVLFQNQRKGVQIKTPELDQMAVSGTILNRHYCPAPICAPSRASLITGLHQGHSNVRNMQFDKAIEDNWNFANTLKKAGYFTIHLGKYGLQGWGHSPDKWAGYPTKRGFDYFYGSVRHVDGHQHYPANFWEIGDNKSHQGKKEVWENNREVSSGLDKCYTTDLWTAKAKQLIIDRTKNNPKTPFFMYLAYDTPHAALQLPTTPYPDGKGIKGGLEWLGAPGKMINTAKGTIDSYRDPIYTNKGLTEVAERFATSITRIDHCVGDILQTLKDLKIDKKTVVIFSSDNGPHREAYIKGERWNPSVFESAGKFKGSKGSSYEGGLRVPTFAWGPSIIKAGQKTNSTSQFHDWMATFCDYAGLGIPARIDGVSLLPTLSGIGKQRKSTIYFEFNNQQGLYLDGYKGIRMKATSHEVDFEIFNTVNDGPESKNLAGSSEMFSRLQKRMKDEVLRIRMPNRHAKKTYDDELVPGIDIDKNKLKNGVGTNLYKGTWEWVPEFSQLSANNSLLRKDLSITNIPIKKNNGVLFSGYLLVPHSGAWTFHCKSTGQFIFKIHKKLVLDADYKYSGEEISRTLNLSKGIHPYRMYYKDSSPKPSISLQWESEKVAKNVIPANALFVEKPQS
;
A
#
# COMPACT_ATOMS: atom_id res chain seq x y z
N MET A 1 -19.51 67.42 23.20
CA MET A 1 -19.95 66.42 22.19
C MET A 1 -18.77 65.50 21.86
N LYS A 2 -18.70 64.34 22.51
CA LYS A 2 -17.66 63.30 22.23
C LYS A 2 -18.28 62.26 21.25
N ARG A 3 -17.72 62.16 20.06
CA ARG A 3 -18.12 61.12 19.10
C ARG A 3 -17.44 59.80 19.47
N ILE A 4 -18.25 58.77 19.77
CA ILE A 4 -17.81 57.40 19.95
C ILE A 4 -17.80 56.77 18.56
N ILE A 5 -16.62 56.34 18.11
CA ILE A 5 -16.44 55.53 16.87
C ILE A 5 -16.51 54.07 17.30
N ILE A 6 -17.58 53.38 16.91
CA ILE A 6 -17.73 51.94 17.08
C ILE A 6 -17.10 51.27 15.84
N THR A 7 -15.95 50.63 16.05
CA THR A 7 -15.30 49.80 15.01
C THR A 7 -15.90 48.40 15.06
N ILE A 8 -16.73 48.06 14.09
CA ILE A 8 -17.28 46.69 13.92
C ILE A 8 -16.25 45.86 13.22
N TRP A 9 -15.67 44.88 13.91
CA TRP A 9 -14.84 43.82 13.31
C TRP A 9 -15.76 42.78 12.71
N TYR A 10 -15.82 42.72 11.36
CA TYR A 10 -16.40 41.60 10.64
C TYR A 10 -15.37 40.45 10.59
N SER A 11 -15.56 39.45 11.44
CA SER A 11 -14.85 38.18 11.33
C SER A 11 -15.45 37.41 10.16
N LEU A 12 -14.80 37.44 9.00
CA LEU A 12 -15.10 36.59 7.88
C LEU A 12 -14.72 35.14 8.25
N PHE A 13 -15.70 34.36 8.71
CA PHE A 13 -15.59 32.91 8.78
C PHE A 13 -15.53 32.36 7.36
N PHE A 14 -14.33 32.10 6.84
CA PHE A 14 -14.16 31.25 5.68
C PHE A 14 -14.47 29.81 6.10
N SER A 15 -15.72 29.39 5.90
CA SER A 15 -16.04 27.95 5.89
C SER A 15 -15.32 27.34 4.69
N PHE A 16 -14.18 26.71 4.93
CA PHE A 16 -13.57 25.82 3.95
C PHE A 16 -14.52 24.62 3.77
N PHE A 17 -15.49 24.76 2.88
CA PHE A 17 -16.03 23.57 2.23
C PHE A 17 -14.85 22.93 1.50
N ALA A 18 -14.53 21.68 1.80
CA ALA A 18 -13.64 20.88 0.99
C ALA A 18 -14.31 20.75 -0.38
N VAL A 19 -14.08 21.70 -1.26
CA VAL A 19 -14.40 21.57 -2.68
C VAL A 19 -13.57 20.38 -3.14
N PRO A 20 -14.13 19.36 -3.78
CA PRO A 20 -13.33 18.28 -4.33
C PRO A 20 -12.25 18.92 -5.23
N LEU A 21 -11.00 18.56 -4.98
CA LEU A 21 -9.84 19.15 -5.67
C LEU A 21 -9.94 18.96 -7.19
N PHE A 22 -10.78 18.02 -7.63
CA PHE A 22 -11.04 17.67 -9.02
C PHE A 22 -12.55 17.77 -9.29
N ALA A 23 -12.91 18.54 -10.30
CA ALA A 23 -14.28 18.61 -10.79
C ALA A 23 -14.76 17.24 -11.34
N ASP A 24 -13.84 16.50 -11.99
CA ASP A 24 -14.03 15.14 -12.47
C ASP A 24 -13.04 14.18 -11.78
N LYS A 25 -13.48 12.97 -11.43
CA LYS A 25 -12.63 11.91 -10.88
C LYS A 25 -11.63 11.45 -11.95
N PRO A 26 -10.30 11.47 -11.69
CA PRO A 26 -9.33 11.03 -12.67
C PRO A 26 -9.37 9.51 -12.88
N ASN A 27 -8.97 9.04 -14.06
CA ASN A 27 -8.55 7.65 -14.23
C ASN A 27 -7.27 7.41 -13.41
N ILE A 28 -7.10 6.21 -12.90
CA ILE A 28 -5.94 5.83 -12.11
C ILE A 28 -5.34 4.55 -12.68
N ILE A 29 -4.05 4.59 -13.02
CA ILE A 29 -3.28 3.41 -13.42
C ILE A 29 -2.15 3.22 -12.42
N PHE A 30 -2.11 2.07 -11.75
CA PHE A 30 -1.01 1.69 -10.88
C PHE A 30 -0.23 0.56 -11.54
N ILE A 31 0.99 0.86 -11.98
CA ILE A 31 1.92 -0.10 -12.60
C ILE A 31 2.86 -0.59 -11.51
N LEU A 32 2.86 -1.89 -11.25
CA LEU A 32 3.74 -2.54 -10.28
C LEU A 32 4.59 -3.58 -10.97
N THR A 33 5.91 -3.43 -10.89
CA THR A 33 6.87 -4.45 -11.32
C THR A 33 7.17 -5.42 -10.18
N ASP A 34 7.76 -6.57 -10.52
CA ASP A 34 8.16 -7.61 -9.59
C ASP A 34 9.69 -7.63 -9.48
N ASP A 35 10.23 -7.31 -8.30
CA ASP A 35 11.68 -7.34 -8.00
C ASP A 35 12.56 -6.30 -8.73
N LEU A 36 12.01 -5.21 -9.26
CA LEU A 36 12.83 -4.15 -9.85
C LEU A 36 13.51 -3.32 -8.75
N GLY A 37 14.83 -3.26 -8.80
CA GLY A 37 15.62 -2.51 -7.84
C GLY A 37 15.54 -0.99 -8.03
N TYR A 38 15.73 -0.24 -6.94
CA TYR A 38 15.85 1.22 -7.00
C TYR A 38 16.97 1.67 -7.96
N GLY A 39 18.08 0.92 -7.97
CA GLY A 39 19.24 1.19 -8.80
C GLY A 39 19.10 0.82 -10.26
N ASP A 40 18.03 0.09 -10.66
CA ASP A 40 17.87 -0.35 -12.04
C ASP A 40 17.31 0.73 -12.96
N VAL A 41 16.84 1.85 -12.41
CA VAL A 41 16.20 2.95 -13.17
C VAL A 41 17.19 4.07 -13.44
N GLY A 42 17.20 4.57 -14.69
CA GLY A 42 18.13 5.56 -15.20
C GLY A 42 18.24 6.81 -14.33
N VAL A 43 17.13 7.56 -14.18
CA VAL A 43 17.07 8.83 -13.44
C VAL A 43 17.37 8.69 -11.95
N LEU A 44 17.21 7.51 -11.38
CA LEU A 44 17.51 7.25 -9.96
C LEU A 44 18.98 6.90 -9.76
N PHE A 45 19.59 6.13 -10.68
CA PHE A 45 20.95 5.64 -10.50
C PHE A 45 21.69 5.29 -11.79
N GLN A 46 21.11 4.53 -12.76
CA GLN A 46 21.85 3.99 -13.91
C GLN A 46 22.49 5.07 -14.77
N ASN A 47 21.88 6.24 -14.96
CA ASN A 47 22.43 7.33 -15.78
C ASN A 47 23.72 7.92 -15.19
N GLN A 48 24.00 7.69 -13.91
CA GLN A 48 25.21 8.18 -13.22
C GLN A 48 26.25 7.07 -13.01
N ARG A 49 25.89 5.82 -13.33
CA ARG A 49 26.73 4.65 -13.11
C ARG A 49 27.82 4.56 -14.18
N LYS A 50 28.98 4.08 -13.80
CA LYS A 50 30.06 3.73 -14.73
C LYS A 50 29.83 2.33 -15.33
N GLY A 51 30.31 2.10 -16.54
CA GLY A 51 30.16 0.83 -17.25
C GLY A 51 28.85 0.69 -18.01
N VAL A 52 28.43 -0.55 -18.31
CA VAL A 52 27.20 -0.83 -19.03
C VAL A 52 25.99 -0.48 -18.16
N GLN A 53 25.13 0.36 -18.66
CA GLN A 53 23.96 0.91 -17.95
C GLN A 53 22.68 0.27 -18.50
N ILE A 54 21.75 -0.05 -17.63
CA ILE A 54 20.36 -0.36 -18.03
C ILE A 54 19.71 0.93 -18.53
N LYS A 55 19.06 0.88 -19.69
CA LYS A 55 18.42 2.03 -20.33
C LYS A 55 16.93 2.05 -20.05
N THR A 56 16.46 3.14 -19.44
CA THR A 56 15.04 3.34 -19.08
C THR A 56 14.56 4.75 -19.45
N PRO A 57 14.67 5.18 -20.73
CA PRO A 57 14.35 6.56 -21.11
C PRO A 57 12.89 6.95 -20.91
N GLU A 58 11.95 6.02 -21.03
CA GLU A 58 10.52 6.30 -20.86
C GLU A 58 10.18 6.49 -19.37
N LEU A 59 10.72 5.65 -18.48
CA LEU A 59 10.61 5.82 -17.04
C LEU A 59 11.30 7.09 -16.56
N ASP A 60 12.46 7.42 -17.12
CA ASP A 60 13.16 8.66 -16.83
C ASP A 60 12.32 9.88 -17.22
N GLN A 61 11.72 9.86 -18.41
CA GLN A 61 10.83 10.93 -18.86
C GLN A 61 9.56 11.02 -18.00
N MET A 62 8.96 9.88 -17.63
CA MET A 62 7.83 9.84 -16.69
C MET A 62 8.19 10.49 -15.35
N ALA A 63 9.35 10.15 -14.81
CA ALA A 63 9.82 10.63 -13.52
C ALA A 63 10.10 12.14 -13.52
N VAL A 64 10.79 12.67 -14.55
CA VAL A 64 11.12 14.10 -14.65
C VAL A 64 9.92 14.97 -14.99
N SER A 65 8.93 14.42 -15.70
CA SER A 65 7.67 15.14 -16.01
C SER A 65 6.58 14.92 -14.93
N GLY A 66 6.90 14.22 -13.87
CA GLY A 66 6.03 13.92 -12.73
C GLY A 66 6.66 14.23 -11.38
N THR A 67 6.32 13.44 -10.37
CA THR A 67 6.88 13.50 -9.03
C THR A 67 7.61 12.20 -8.70
N ILE A 68 8.87 12.31 -8.26
CA ILE A 68 9.68 11.20 -7.72
C ILE A 68 9.48 11.12 -6.22
N LEU A 69 8.99 9.98 -5.72
CA LEU A 69 8.93 9.68 -4.29
C LEU A 69 10.23 8.98 -3.87
N ASN A 70 11.26 9.77 -3.59
CA ASN A 70 12.63 9.28 -3.36
C ASN A 70 12.77 8.36 -2.14
N ARG A 71 11.85 8.44 -1.16
CA ARG A 71 11.83 7.62 0.05
C ARG A 71 10.49 6.91 0.21
N HIS A 72 10.09 6.19 -0.84
CA HIS A 72 8.91 5.32 -0.82
C HIS A 72 9.34 3.87 -0.57
N TYR A 73 8.59 3.19 0.28
CA TYR A 73 8.95 1.87 0.78
C TYR A 73 7.87 0.84 0.53
N CYS A 74 8.27 -0.37 0.16
CA CYS A 74 7.43 -1.54 0.36
C CYS A 74 7.43 -1.92 1.85
N PRO A 75 6.34 -2.48 2.41
CA PRO A 75 6.26 -2.78 3.85
C PRO A 75 6.85 -4.13 4.24
N ALA A 76 7.19 -4.95 3.25
CA ALA A 76 7.94 -6.18 3.42
C ALA A 76 8.86 -6.36 2.21
N PRO A 77 10.10 -6.87 2.38
CA PRO A 77 11.05 -7.03 1.28
C PRO A 77 10.75 -8.27 0.41
N ILE A 78 9.47 -8.59 0.18
CA ILE A 78 9.02 -9.75 -0.57
C ILE A 78 7.59 -9.56 -1.10
N CYS A 79 7.28 -10.17 -2.25
CA CYS A 79 6.10 -9.92 -3.09
C CYS A 79 4.75 -10.01 -2.35
N ALA A 80 4.35 -11.19 -1.84
CA ALA A 80 2.97 -11.43 -1.37
C ALA A 80 2.56 -10.49 -0.21
N PRO A 81 3.32 -10.34 0.89
CA PRO A 81 2.95 -9.42 1.97
C PRO A 81 3.02 -7.95 1.55
N SER A 82 3.94 -7.60 0.66
CA SER A 82 4.04 -6.24 0.11
C SER A 82 2.78 -5.89 -0.70
N ARG A 83 2.39 -6.75 -1.63
CA ARG A 83 1.16 -6.59 -2.45
C ARG A 83 -0.11 -6.58 -1.60
N ALA A 84 -0.18 -7.40 -0.55
CA ALA A 84 -1.32 -7.39 0.38
C ALA A 84 -1.47 -6.03 1.09
N SER A 85 -0.38 -5.45 1.57
CA SER A 85 -0.39 -4.12 2.19
C SER A 85 -0.79 -3.01 1.22
N LEU A 86 -0.32 -3.07 -0.03
CA LEU A 86 -0.73 -2.14 -1.09
C LEU A 86 -2.25 -2.18 -1.30
N ILE A 87 -2.80 -3.39 -1.45
CA ILE A 87 -4.22 -3.58 -1.76
C ILE A 87 -5.12 -3.19 -0.59
N THR A 88 -4.73 -3.52 0.65
CA THR A 88 -5.58 -3.33 1.84
C THR A 88 -5.42 -1.97 2.54
N GLY A 89 -4.38 -1.20 2.22
CA GLY A 89 -4.06 0.03 2.93
C GLY A 89 -3.57 -0.20 4.38
N LEU A 90 -3.11 -1.41 4.69
CA LEU A 90 -2.61 -1.79 6.02
C LEU A 90 -1.10 -2.04 5.99
N HIS A 91 -0.35 -1.49 6.93
CA HIS A 91 1.05 -1.86 7.10
C HIS A 91 1.19 -3.29 7.65
N GLN A 92 2.42 -3.85 7.65
CA GLN A 92 2.64 -5.24 8.06
C GLN A 92 2.33 -5.53 9.54
N GLY A 93 2.16 -4.53 10.36
CA GLY A 93 1.67 -4.69 11.74
C GLY A 93 0.18 -5.09 11.83
N HIS A 94 -0.61 -4.83 10.79
CA HIS A 94 -2.06 -5.12 10.74
C HIS A 94 -2.46 -6.05 9.59
N SER A 95 -1.70 -6.10 8.49
CA SER A 95 -2.00 -6.95 7.33
C SER A 95 -2.24 -8.41 7.76
N ASN A 96 -3.21 -9.07 7.12
CA ASN A 96 -3.47 -10.49 7.34
C ASN A 96 -2.46 -11.39 6.62
N VAL A 97 -1.85 -10.94 5.51
CA VAL A 97 -0.79 -11.64 4.79
C VAL A 97 0.55 -11.09 5.24
N ARG A 98 1.27 -11.88 6.03
CA ARG A 98 2.63 -11.61 6.49
C ARG A 98 3.51 -12.79 6.14
N ASN A 99 4.80 -12.56 5.97
CA ASN A 99 5.77 -13.56 5.52
C ASN A 99 5.44 -14.08 4.09
N MET A 100 6.26 -14.99 3.59
CA MET A 100 6.04 -15.63 2.31
C MET A 100 5.07 -16.81 2.48
N GLN A 101 3.80 -16.49 2.55
CA GLN A 101 2.71 -17.47 2.65
C GLN A 101 2.06 -17.58 1.28
N PHE A 102 2.59 -18.50 0.47
CA PHE A 102 2.03 -18.77 -0.86
C PHE A 102 0.54 -19.06 -0.76
N ASP A 103 -0.20 -18.47 -1.68
CA ASP A 103 -1.63 -18.71 -1.86
C ASP A 103 -2.51 -18.44 -0.65
N LYS A 104 -2.04 -17.63 0.31
CA LYS A 104 -2.90 -17.15 1.37
C LYS A 104 -3.89 -16.11 0.83
N ALA A 105 -5.18 -16.29 1.12
CA ALA A 105 -6.20 -15.33 0.71
C ALA A 105 -6.00 -13.97 1.40
N ILE A 106 -6.04 -12.91 0.62
CA ILE A 106 -6.26 -11.56 1.14
C ILE A 106 -7.61 -11.50 1.87
N GLU A 107 -7.68 -10.76 2.97
CA GLU A 107 -8.89 -10.64 3.77
C GLU A 107 -10.10 -10.14 2.95
N ASP A 108 -11.30 -10.55 3.37
CA ASP A 108 -12.56 -10.03 2.84
C ASP A 108 -12.96 -8.78 3.61
N ASN A 109 -12.42 -7.66 3.21
CA ASN A 109 -12.65 -6.36 3.85
C ASN A 109 -12.45 -5.24 2.82
N TRP A 110 -12.58 -3.98 3.26
CA TRP A 110 -12.28 -2.82 2.42
C TRP A 110 -10.85 -2.88 1.88
N ASN A 111 -10.70 -2.67 0.60
CA ASN A 111 -9.46 -2.61 -0.15
C ASN A 111 -9.58 -1.57 -1.27
N PHE A 112 -8.50 -1.24 -1.95
CA PHE A 112 -8.55 -0.16 -2.94
C PHE A 112 -9.52 -0.44 -4.10
N ALA A 113 -9.72 -1.71 -4.53
CA ALA A 113 -10.59 -2.03 -5.66
C ALA A 113 -12.08 -1.86 -5.28
N ASN A 114 -12.52 -2.48 -4.17
CA ASN A 114 -13.92 -2.37 -3.76
C ASN A 114 -14.29 -0.95 -3.28
N THR A 115 -13.36 -0.18 -2.71
CA THR A 115 -13.59 1.22 -2.36
C THR A 115 -13.75 2.10 -3.61
N LEU A 116 -12.88 1.95 -4.60
CA LEU A 116 -12.99 2.69 -5.86
C LEU A 116 -14.23 2.29 -6.66
N LYS A 117 -14.60 1.01 -6.65
CA LYS A 117 -15.87 0.55 -7.22
C LYS A 117 -17.07 1.27 -6.61
N LYS A 118 -17.09 1.48 -5.28
CA LYS A 118 -18.12 2.29 -4.59
C LYS A 118 -18.12 3.75 -5.04
N ALA A 119 -16.99 4.28 -5.49
CA ALA A 119 -16.88 5.59 -6.09
C ALA A 119 -17.34 5.66 -7.56
N GLY A 120 -17.75 4.54 -8.15
CA GLY A 120 -18.19 4.46 -9.55
C GLY A 120 -17.08 4.22 -10.56
N TYR A 121 -15.89 3.83 -10.10
CA TYR A 121 -14.83 3.38 -11.01
C TYR A 121 -15.14 2.00 -11.57
N PHE A 122 -14.77 1.79 -12.85
CA PHE A 122 -14.59 0.45 -13.38
C PHE A 122 -13.20 -0.06 -13.00
N THR A 123 -13.14 -1.15 -12.25
CA THR A 123 -11.91 -1.63 -11.61
C THR A 123 -11.32 -2.81 -12.37
N ILE A 124 -10.04 -2.69 -12.75
CA ILE A 124 -9.32 -3.63 -13.61
C ILE A 124 -8.08 -4.13 -12.87
N HIS A 125 -7.84 -5.45 -12.90
CA HIS A 125 -6.57 -6.03 -12.53
C HIS A 125 -5.98 -6.81 -13.71
N LEU A 126 -4.73 -6.50 -14.05
CA LEU A 126 -3.97 -7.21 -15.09
C LEU A 126 -2.66 -7.76 -14.52
N GLY A 127 -2.32 -8.99 -14.90
CA GLY A 127 -1.05 -9.62 -14.54
C GLY A 127 -1.04 -10.40 -13.22
N LYS A 128 0.06 -10.34 -12.47
CA LYS A 128 0.30 -11.17 -11.28
C LYS A 128 -0.58 -10.75 -10.09
N TYR A 129 -1.37 -11.69 -9.55
CA TYR A 129 -2.21 -11.47 -8.35
C TYR A 129 -1.62 -12.06 -7.07
N GLY A 130 -1.56 -13.40 -6.94
CA GLY A 130 -0.85 -14.10 -5.87
C GLY A 130 -1.45 -14.04 -4.46
N LEU A 131 -2.73 -13.66 -4.30
CA LEU A 131 -3.40 -13.47 -3.01
C LEU A 131 -4.80 -14.13 -2.96
N GLN A 132 -5.00 -15.17 -3.77
CA GLN A 132 -6.30 -15.79 -4.03
C GLN A 132 -6.77 -16.75 -2.95
N GLY A 133 -5.87 -17.33 -2.19
CA GLY A 133 -6.16 -18.42 -1.25
C GLY A 133 -6.00 -19.82 -1.85
N TRP A 134 -6.21 -20.84 -1.03
CA TRP A 134 -6.12 -22.23 -1.43
C TRP A 134 -7.28 -22.62 -2.35
N GLY A 135 -7.00 -23.50 -3.30
CA GLY A 135 -7.98 -23.99 -4.29
C GLY A 135 -7.41 -24.09 -5.70
N HIS A 136 -8.26 -24.50 -6.65
CA HIS A 136 -7.86 -24.71 -8.04
C HIS A 136 -8.85 -24.08 -9.03
N SER A 137 -9.79 -23.27 -8.57
CA SER A 137 -10.82 -22.66 -9.41
C SER A 137 -11.39 -21.38 -8.77
N PRO A 138 -12.00 -20.47 -9.55
CA PRO A 138 -12.55 -19.22 -9.06
C PRO A 138 -13.55 -19.35 -7.92
N ASP A 139 -14.36 -20.42 -7.89
CA ASP A 139 -15.31 -20.68 -6.81
C ASP A 139 -14.62 -21.09 -5.50
N LYS A 140 -13.50 -21.80 -5.56
CA LYS A 140 -12.72 -22.25 -4.39
C LYS A 140 -11.76 -21.20 -3.86
N TRP A 141 -11.22 -20.34 -4.70
CA TRP A 141 -10.32 -19.27 -4.25
C TRP A 141 -11.07 -18.20 -3.48
N ALA A 142 -10.89 -18.16 -2.15
CA ALA A 142 -11.58 -17.22 -1.28
C ALA A 142 -11.26 -15.75 -1.61
N GLY A 143 -10.00 -15.46 -1.95
CA GLY A 143 -9.52 -14.10 -2.29
C GLY A 143 -9.48 -13.80 -3.78
N TYR A 144 -10.23 -14.50 -4.63
CA TYR A 144 -10.21 -14.31 -6.09
C TYR A 144 -10.42 -12.84 -6.48
N PRO A 145 -9.74 -12.30 -7.52
CA PRO A 145 -9.79 -10.87 -7.83
C PRO A 145 -11.20 -10.29 -7.95
N THR A 146 -12.11 -10.98 -8.66
CA THR A 146 -13.49 -10.50 -8.81
C THR A 146 -14.30 -10.56 -7.52
N LYS A 147 -13.94 -11.43 -6.56
CA LYS A 147 -14.50 -11.46 -5.20
C LYS A 147 -13.95 -10.34 -4.31
N ARG A 148 -12.90 -9.67 -4.74
CA ARG A 148 -12.22 -8.58 -4.01
C ARG A 148 -12.40 -7.21 -4.65
N GLY A 149 -13.43 -7.07 -5.50
CA GLY A 149 -13.88 -5.77 -6.00
C GLY A 149 -13.41 -5.41 -7.40
N PHE A 150 -12.61 -6.23 -8.08
CA PHE A 150 -12.28 -6.00 -9.48
C PHE A 150 -13.45 -6.39 -10.39
N ASP A 151 -13.86 -5.48 -11.29
CA ASP A 151 -14.88 -5.74 -12.31
C ASP A 151 -14.33 -6.58 -13.45
N TYR A 152 -13.03 -6.46 -13.73
CA TYR A 152 -12.33 -7.20 -14.75
C TYR A 152 -10.97 -7.69 -14.25
N PHE A 153 -10.69 -8.95 -14.54
CA PHE A 153 -9.41 -9.60 -14.25
C PHE A 153 -8.87 -10.30 -15.49
N TYR A 154 -7.59 -10.07 -15.81
CA TYR A 154 -6.86 -10.84 -16.81
C TYR A 154 -5.42 -11.04 -16.34
N GLY A 155 -5.04 -12.27 -15.99
CA GLY A 155 -3.71 -12.49 -15.43
C GLY A 155 -3.49 -13.86 -14.79
N SER A 156 -2.36 -13.99 -14.10
CA SER A 156 -2.00 -15.17 -13.31
C SER A 156 -2.57 -15.04 -11.89
N VAL A 157 -3.31 -16.05 -11.46
CA VAL A 157 -4.00 -16.05 -10.16
C VAL A 157 -3.07 -16.49 -9.04
N ARG A 158 -2.40 -17.62 -9.21
CA ARG A 158 -1.49 -18.18 -8.20
C ARG A 158 -0.16 -17.45 -8.22
N HIS A 159 0.45 -17.32 -7.04
CA HIS A 159 1.73 -16.64 -6.90
C HIS A 159 2.82 -17.26 -7.78
N VAL A 160 2.88 -18.58 -7.82
CA VAL A 160 3.88 -19.34 -8.59
C VAL A 160 3.73 -19.16 -10.10
N ASP A 161 2.53 -18.87 -10.60
CA ASP A 161 2.31 -18.67 -12.05
C ASP A 161 3.02 -17.42 -12.57
N GLY A 162 3.26 -16.42 -11.70
CA GLY A 162 4.06 -15.22 -12.04
C GLY A 162 5.57 -15.43 -12.01
N HIS A 163 6.06 -16.67 -11.89
CA HIS A 163 7.50 -16.98 -11.93
C HIS A 163 7.95 -17.56 -13.28
N GLN A 164 7.13 -17.46 -14.31
CA GLN A 164 7.43 -17.86 -15.68
C GLN A 164 6.68 -16.93 -16.63
N HIS A 165 7.33 -16.49 -17.71
CA HIS A 165 6.83 -15.40 -18.55
C HIS A 165 6.26 -15.87 -19.89
N TYR A 166 5.98 -17.18 -20.03
CA TYR A 166 5.24 -17.78 -21.15
C TYR A 166 4.18 -18.74 -20.59
N PRO A 167 2.89 -18.44 -20.76
CA PRO A 167 1.82 -19.34 -20.35
C PRO A 167 1.87 -20.66 -21.10
N ALA A 168 1.54 -21.75 -20.41
CA ALA A 168 1.40 -23.09 -20.98
C ALA A 168 2.67 -23.73 -21.58
N ASN A 169 3.84 -23.11 -21.53
CA ASN A 169 5.07 -23.64 -22.10
C ASN A 169 6.04 -24.20 -21.07
N PHE A 170 6.72 -25.25 -21.49
CA PHE A 170 7.88 -25.80 -20.84
C PHE A 170 9.13 -24.97 -21.20
N TRP A 171 9.98 -24.67 -20.21
CA TRP A 171 11.22 -23.95 -20.41
C TRP A 171 12.43 -24.87 -20.20
N GLU A 172 13.03 -25.34 -21.29
CA GLU A 172 14.07 -26.39 -21.31
C GLU A 172 15.31 -26.07 -20.46
N ILE A 173 15.71 -24.80 -20.43
CA ILE A 173 16.87 -24.34 -19.63
C ILE A 173 16.53 -24.02 -18.18
N GLY A 174 15.26 -24.13 -17.79
CA GLY A 174 14.82 -23.88 -16.43
C GLY A 174 15.37 -24.87 -15.41
N ASP A 175 15.78 -24.38 -14.24
CA ASP A 175 16.46 -25.14 -13.18
C ASP A 175 15.53 -25.92 -12.27
N ASN A 176 14.26 -25.58 -12.20
CA ASN A 176 13.32 -26.11 -11.23
C ASN A 176 12.06 -26.66 -11.92
N LYS A 177 11.66 -27.86 -11.51
CA LYS A 177 10.43 -28.53 -12.02
C LYS A 177 9.17 -27.69 -11.78
N SER A 178 9.10 -26.90 -10.70
CA SER A 178 7.97 -26.01 -10.42
C SER A 178 7.84 -24.86 -11.44
N HIS A 179 8.93 -24.54 -12.17
CA HIS A 179 8.96 -23.54 -13.24
C HIS A 179 8.78 -24.16 -14.63
N GLN A 180 8.49 -25.45 -14.71
CA GLN A 180 8.37 -26.24 -15.95
C GLN A 180 6.93 -26.74 -16.19
N GLY A 181 5.96 -26.27 -15.44
CA GLY A 181 4.56 -26.65 -15.61
C GLY A 181 3.76 -25.60 -16.40
N LYS A 182 2.58 -26.00 -16.84
CA LYS A 182 1.59 -25.08 -17.40
C LYS A 182 1.35 -23.94 -16.40
N LYS A 183 1.46 -22.71 -16.87
CA LYS A 183 1.08 -21.50 -16.14
C LYS A 183 -0.30 -21.07 -16.59
N GLU A 184 -1.18 -20.82 -15.63
CA GLU A 184 -2.56 -20.49 -15.93
C GLU A 184 -2.73 -18.98 -16.07
N VAL A 185 -3.40 -18.58 -17.15
CA VAL A 185 -3.93 -17.24 -17.34
C VAL A 185 -5.44 -17.30 -17.30
N TRP A 186 -6.03 -16.42 -16.54
CA TRP A 186 -7.47 -16.35 -16.33
C TRP A 186 -8.02 -15.01 -16.82
N GLU A 187 -9.13 -15.06 -17.53
CA GLU A 187 -9.95 -13.90 -17.86
C GLU A 187 -11.26 -13.99 -17.09
N ASN A 188 -11.43 -13.17 -16.07
CA ASN A 188 -12.51 -13.30 -15.09
C ASN A 188 -12.58 -14.74 -14.55
N ASN A 189 -13.62 -15.51 -14.85
CA ASN A 189 -13.81 -16.87 -14.33
C ASN A 189 -13.43 -17.95 -15.36
N ARG A 190 -12.81 -17.58 -16.48
CA ARG A 190 -12.43 -18.51 -17.56
C ARG A 190 -10.91 -18.64 -17.64
N GLU A 191 -10.40 -19.85 -17.65
CA GLU A 191 -9.01 -20.16 -17.96
C GLU A 191 -8.78 -19.98 -19.47
N VAL A 192 -7.76 -19.20 -19.85
CA VAL A 192 -7.51 -18.78 -21.24
C VAL A 192 -6.08 -18.99 -21.72
N SER A 193 -5.28 -19.81 -21.04
CA SER A 193 -3.87 -20.04 -21.41
C SER A 193 -3.71 -20.66 -22.80
N SER A 194 -4.72 -21.39 -23.27
CA SER A 194 -4.71 -21.99 -24.62
C SER A 194 -4.56 -20.91 -25.68
N GLY A 195 -3.54 -21.06 -26.53
CA GLY A 195 -3.23 -20.08 -27.58
C GLY A 195 -2.38 -18.88 -27.12
N LEU A 196 -1.87 -18.90 -25.87
CA LEU A 196 -0.94 -17.89 -25.37
C LEU A 196 0.53 -18.35 -25.34
N ASP A 197 0.83 -19.49 -25.94
CA ASP A 197 2.14 -20.16 -25.82
C ASP A 197 3.34 -19.28 -26.18
N LYS A 198 3.19 -18.38 -27.14
CA LYS A 198 4.22 -17.45 -27.60
C LYS A 198 4.04 -16.02 -27.06
N CYS A 199 3.12 -15.84 -26.13
CA CYS A 199 2.86 -14.51 -25.56
C CYS A 199 3.76 -14.29 -24.34
N TYR A 200 4.81 -13.48 -24.52
CA TYR A 200 5.61 -12.99 -23.39
C TYR A 200 4.72 -12.16 -22.46
N THR A 201 4.66 -12.51 -21.19
CA THR A 201 3.64 -11.97 -20.28
C THR A 201 3.68 -10.45 -20.13
N THR A 202 4.86 -9.82 -20.11
CA THR A 202 5.00 -8.36 -20.07
C THR A 202 4.32 -7.70 -21.26
N ASP A 203 4.51 -8.27 -22.47
CA ASP A 203 3.85 -7.80 -23.68
C ASP A 203 2.35 -8.04 -23.64
N LEU A 204 1.96 -9.21 -23.17
CA LEU A 204 0.56 -9.63 -23.09
C LEU A 204 -0.26 -8.72 -22.19
N TRP A 205 0.27 -8.44 -20.98
CA TRP A 205 -0.39 -7.52 -20.05
C TRP A 205 -0.47 -6.10 -20.59
N THR A 206 0.58 -5.61 -21.27
CA THR A 206 0.63 -4.28 -21.87
C THR A 206 -0.36 -4.15 -23.03
N ALA A 207 -0.36 -5.11 -23.97
CA ALA A 207 -1.30 -5.10 -25.09
C ALA A 207 -2.77 -5.11 -24.60
N LYS A 208 -3.06 -5.93 -23.58
CA LYS A 208 -4.39 -5.99 -22.97
C LYS A 208 -4.75 -4.70 -22.24
N ALA A 209 -3.79 -4.07 -21.56
CA ALA A 209 -3.98 -2.77 -20.92
C ALA A 209 -4.33 -1.69 -21.96
N LYS A 210 -3.56 -1.60 -23.04
CA LYS A 210 -3.84 -0.66 -24.15
C LYS A 210 -5.23 -0.87 -24.75
N GLN A 211 -5.57 -2.13 -25.05
CA GLN A 211 -6.91 -2.47 -25.56
C GLN A 211 -8.00 -1.94 -24.62
N LEU A 212 -7.92 -2.25 -23.33
CA LEU A 212 -8.93 -1.84 -22.36
C LEU A 212 -9.00 -0.31 -22.20
N ILE A 213 -7.87 0.40 -22.21
CA ILE A 213 -7.83 1.86 -22.18
C ILE A 213 -8.56 2.44 -23.39
N ILE A 214 -8.27 1.92 -24.59
CA ILE A 214 -8.92 2.36 -25.85
C ILE A 214 -10.42 2.09 -25.79
N ASP A 215 -10.81 0.87 -25.43
CA ASP A 215 -12.21 0.45 -25.39
C ASP A 215 -13.02 1.24 -24.34
N ARG A 216 -12.46 1.44 -23.16
CA ARG A 216 -13.10 2.23 -22.10
C ARG A 216 -13.27 3.70 -22.49
N THR A 217 -12.23 4.29 -23.09
CA THR A 217 -12.28 5.68 -23.56
C THR A 217 -13.32 5.87 -24.64
N LYS A 218 -13.44 4.91 -25.58
CA LYS A 218 -14.41 4.97 -26.69
C LYS A 218 -15.84 4.70 -26.22
N ASN A 219 -16.05 3.64 -25.45
CA ASN A 219 -17.39 3.12 -25.17
C ASN A 219 -17.99 3.65 -23.86
N ASN A 220 -17.17 4.09 -22.89
CA ASN A 220 -17.59 4.52 -21.57
C ASN A 220 -16.84 5.77 -21.09
N PRO A 221 -16.77 6.86 -21.87
CA PRO A 221 -15.90 8.02 -21.62
C PRO A 221 -16.21 8.77 -20.31
N LYS A 222 -17.42 8.59 -19.76
CA LYS A 222 -17.88 9.25 -18.51
C LYS A 222 -17.58 8.44 -17.26
N THR A 223 -17.23 7.15 -17.37
CA THR A 223 -16.94 6.29 -16.23
C THR A 223 -15.44 6.21 -16.02
N PRO A 224 -14.89 6.76 -14.94
CA PRO A 224 -13.46 6.63 -14.66
C PRO A 224 -13.08 5.17 -14.46
N PHE A 225 -11.86 4.81 -14.77
CA PHE A 225 -11.34 3.47 -14.51
C PHE A 225 -10.14 3.51 -13.54
N PHE A 226 -10.05 2.45 -12.77
CA PHE A 226 -8.86 2.11 -12.00
C PHE A 226 -8.23 0.85 -12.59
N MET A 227 -6.96 0.90 -12.95
CA MET A 227 -6.22 -0.23 -13.47
C MET A 227 -5.02 -0.53 -12.57
N TYR A 228 -5.00 -1.71 -11.98
CA TYR A 228 -3.82 -2.28 -11.32
C TYR A 228 -3.12 -3.21 -12.31
N LEU A 229 -2.04 -2.72 -12.94
CA LEU A 229 -1.21 -3.44 -13.89
C LEU A 229 0.02 -3.99 -13.17
N ALA A 230 -0.02 -5.26 -12.82
CA ALA A 230 1.00 -5.95 -12.06
C ALA A 230 1.86 -6.83 -12.97
N TYR A 231 2.98 -6.30 -13.43
CA TYR A 231 3.96 -7.07 -14.17
C TYR A 231 4.57 -8.15 -13.28
N ASP A 232 4.93 -9.27 -13.88
CA ASP A 232 5.68 -10.37 -13.28
C ASP A 232 7.19 -10.30 -13.59
N THR A 233 7.62 -9.31 -14.35
CA THR A 233 9.01 -8.99 -14.66
C THR A 233 9.51 -7.79 -13.83
N PRO A 234 10.85 -7.67 -13.62
CA PRO A 234 11.95 -8.53 -14.04
C PRO A 234 12.24 -9.73 -13.09
N HIS A 235 11.24 -10.21 -12.30
CA HIS A 235 11.39 -11.41 -11.48
C HIS A 235 11.94 -12.59 -12.33
N ALA A 236 12.69 -13.49 -11.73
CA ALA A 236 13.01 -14.76 -12.37
C ALA A 236 11.70 -15.60 -12.59
N ALA A 237 11.59 -16.37 -13.64
CA ALA A 237 12.62 -16.79 -14.59
C ALA A 237 13.06 -15.64 -15.51
N LEU A 238 14.35 -15.52 -15.79
CA LEU A 238 14.88 -14.51 -16.68
C LEU A 238 14.67 -14.89 -18.16
N GLN A 239 13.42 -15.11 -18.55
CA GLN A 239 13.02 -15.38 -19.92
C GLN A 239 13.02 -14.09 -20.76
N LEU A 240 13.35 -14.24 -22.03
CA LEU A 240 13.43 -13.16 -23.01
C LEU A 240 12.15 -13.02 -23.82
N PRO A 241 11.83 -11.83 -24.36
CA PRO A 241 10.79 -11.66 -25.37
C PRO A 241 11.06 -12.50 -26.62
N THR A 242 10.04 -12.66 -27.48
CA THR A 242 10.15 -13.40 -28.74
C THR A 242 10.77 -12.56 -29.87
N THR A 243 10.60 -11.23 -29.83
CA THR A 243 10.99 -10.28 -30.89
C THR A 243 11.45 -8.96 -30.29
N PRO A 244 12.12 -8.08 -31.06
CA PRO A 244 12.26 -6.67 -30.73
C PRO A 244 10.93 -6.04 -30.34
N TYR A 245 10.98 -4.95 -29.61
CA TYR A 245 9.77 -4.15 -29.37
C TYR A 245 9.22 -3.66 -30.73
N PRO A 246 7.90 -3.75 -30.99
CA PRO A 246 7.34 -3.30 -32.25
C PRO A 246 7.52 -1.80 -32.47
N ASP A 247 7.65 -1.39 -33.73
CA ASP A 247 7.79 0.01 -34.10
C ASP A 247 6.56 0.83 -33.70
N GLY A 248 6.80 2.11 -33.42
CA GLY A 248 5.77 3.03 -32.98
C GLY A 248 5.40 2.90 -31.51
N LYS A 249 4.37 3.61 -31.10
CA LYS A 249 3.81 3.64 -29.73
C LYS A 249 2.37 4.16 -29.75
N GLY A 250 1.64 3.91 -28.69
CA GLY A 250 0.29 4.40 -28.51
C GLY A 250 -0.70 3.73 -29.47
N ILE A 251 -1.60 4.51 -30.07
CA ILE A 251 -2.56 3.98 -31.06
C ILE A 251 -1.96 3.85 -32.46
N LYS A 252 -0.71 4.26 -32.65
CA LYS A 252 -0.01 4.26 -33.95
C LYS A 252 1.10 3.19 -34.02
N GLY A 253 1.00 2.14 -33.23
CA GLY A 253 1.96 1.03 -33.20
C GLY A 253 2.30 0.58 -31.77
N GLY A 254 3.51 0.02 -31.60
CA GLY A 254 3.90 -0.62 -30.36
C GLY A 254 3.20 -1.98 -30.18
N LEU A 255 2.90 -2.33 -28.94
CA LEU A 255 2.19 -3.58 -28.64
C LEU A 255 0.71 -3.48 -29.00
N GLU A 256 0.21 -4.51 -29.69
CA GLU A 256 -1.17 -4.60 -30.15
C GLU A 256 -1.83 -5.89 -29.70
N TRP A 257 -3.06 -5.77 -29.21
CA TRP A 257 -3.93 -6.89 -28.96
C TRP A 257 -4.65 -7.32 -30.24
N LEU A 258 -4.35 -8.52 -30.74
CA LEU A 258 -4.94 -9.03 -31.98
C LEU A 258 -6.16 -9.93 -31.69
N GLY A 259 -6.21 -10.56 -30.51
CA GLY A 259 -7.35 -11.36 -30.07
C GLY A 259 -7.57 -12.68 -30.81
N ALA A 260 -6.63 -13.11 -31.66
CA ALA A 260 -6.74 -14.36 -32.39
C ALA A 260 -6.00 -15.50 -31.66
N PRO A 261 -6.58 -16.69 -31.51
CA PRO A 261 -5.90 -17.86 -30.92
C PRO A 261 -4.53 -18.10 -31.58
N GLY A 262 -3.47 -18.29 -30.75
CA GLY A 262 -2.08 -18.43 -31.19
C GLY A 262 -1.42 -17.15 -31.69
N LYS A 263 -2.17 -16.06 -31.80
CA LYS A 263 -1.71 -14.73 -32.25
C LYS A 263 -2.39 -13.66 -31.43
N MET A 264 -2.45 -13.81 -30.11
CA MET A 264 -3.14 -12.85 -29.25
C MET A 264 -2.54 -11.45 -29.28
N ILE A 265 -1.22 -11.37 -29.47
CA ILE A 265 -0.47 -10.12 -29.57
C ILE A 265 0.44 -10.14 -30.81
N ASN A 266 0.78 -8.95 -31.30
CA ASN A 266 1.60 -8.79 -32.51
C ASN A 266 3.04 -9.32 -32.34
N THR A 267 3.53 -9.55 -31.12
CA THR A 267 4.85 -10.14 -30.83
C THR A 267 4.83 -11.65 -30.73
N ALA A 268 3.69 -12.34 -30.71
CA ALA A 268 3.57 -13.79 -30.57
C ALA A 268 3.97 -14.58 -31.84
N LYS A 269 4.80 -14.02 -32.71
CA LYS A 269 5.26 -14.60 -33.98
C LYS A 269 6.71 -15.11 -33.95
N GLY A 270 7.50 -14.66 -32.99
CA GLY A 270 8.91 -15.01 -32.87
C GLY A 270 9.15 -16.36 -32.18
N THR A 271 10.40 -16.71 -32.00
CA THR A 271 10.81 -17.85 -31.19
C THR A 271 10.73 -17.47 -29.71
N ILE A 272 10.21 -18.37 -28.88
CA ILE A 272 10.14 -18.19 -27.43
C ILE A 272 11.55 -17.99 -26.88
N ASP A 273 11.71 -17.08 -25.91
CA ASP A 273 12.96 -16.87 -25.17
C ASP A 273 14.19 -16.58 -26.05
N SER A 274 14.04 -15.79 -27.11
CA SER A 274 15.08 -15.63 -28.13
C SER A 274 15.64 -14.23 -28.29
N TYR A 275 14.89 -13.17 -28.01
CA TYR A 275 15.33 -11.81 -28.26
C TYR A 275 16.11 -11.20 -27.10
N ARG A 276 17.42 -11.04 -27.26
CA ARG A 276 18.26 -10.21 -26.42
C ARG A 276 18.43 -8.84 -27.07
N ASP A 277 18.29 -7.78 -26.27
CA ASP A 277 18.45 -6.43 -26.80
C ASP A 277 19.91 -6.18 -27.22
N PRO A 278 20.17 -5.79 -28.48
CA PRO A 278 21.51 -5.58 -29.02
C PRO A 278 22.35 -4.56 -28.25
N ILE A 279 21.71 -3.64 -27.52
CA ILE A 279 22.44 -2.66 -26.72
C ILE A 279 23.24 -3.27 -25.57
N TYR A 280 22.92 -4.51 -25.17
CA TYR A 280 23.60 -5.24 -24.10
C TYR A 280 24.54 -6.34 -24.60
N THR A 281 24.36 -6.84 -25.83
CA THR A 281 25.17 -7.90 -26.39
C THR A 281 26.58 -7.40 -26.73
N ASN A 282 27.58 -8.28 -26.62
CA ASN A 282 28.98 -7.96 -26.88
C ASN A 282 29.57 -6.80 -26.02
N LYS A 283 29.03 -6.64 -24.80
CA LYS A 283 29.50 -5.63 -23.83
C LYS A 283 30.27 -6.23 -22.66
N GLY A 284 30.62 -7.51 -22.73
CA GLY A 284 31.32 -8.22 -21.65
C GLY A 284 30.39 -8.61 -20.48
N LEU A 285 29.09 -8.59 -20.70
CA LEU A 285 28.09 -9.08 -19.75
C LEU A 285 27.93 -10.62 -19.87
N THR A 286 27.51 -11.27 -18.78
CA THR A 286 27.05 -12.65 -18.83
C THR A 286 25.67 -12.70 -19.51
N GLU A 287 25.30 -13.85 -20.06
CA GLU A 287 23.96 -14.04 -20.66
C GLU A 287 22.83 -13.70 -19.68
N VAL A 288 22.96 -14.08 -18.41
CA VAL A 288 21.98 -13.77 -17.36
C VAL A 288 21.84 -12.26 -17.15
N ALA A 289 22.93 -11.53 -17.23
CA ALA A 289 22.91 -10.07 -17.10
C ALA A 289 22.26 -9.39 -18.32
N GLU A 290 22.55 -9.90 -19.54
CA GLU A 290 21.90 -9.42 -20.77
C GLU A 290 20.37 -9.67 -20.73
N ARG A 291 19.95 -10.85 -20.25
CA ARG A 291 18.55 -11.23 -20.07
C ARG A 291 17.83 -10.29 -19.10
N PHE A 292 18.46 -10.04 -17.95
CA PHE A 292 17.91 -9.13 -16.93
C PHE A 292 17.75 -7.69 -17.48
N ALA A 293 18.79 -7.14 -18.09
CA ALA A 293 18.76 -5.80 -18.67
C ALA A 293 17.72 -5.69 -19.81
N THR A 294 17.62 -6.72 -20.67
CA THR A 294 16.60 -6.79 -21.73
C THR A 294 15.19 -6.74 -21.17
N SER A 295 14.91 -7.48 -20.09
CA SER A 295 13.57 -7.49 -19.47
C SER A 295 13.17 -6.10 -18.91
N ILE A 296 14.13 -5.37 -18.31
CA ILE A 296 13.88 -4.01 -17.79
C ILE A 296 13.66 -3.01 -18.93
N THR A 297 14.48 -3.05 -19.99
CA THR A 297 14.25 -2.22 -21.18
C THR A 297 12.90 -2.53 -21.82
N ARG A 298 12.46 -3.81 -21.78
CA ARG A 298 11.11 -4.16 -22.26
C ARG A 298 10.01 -3.52 -21.43
N ILE A 299 10.14 -3.50 -20.10
CA ILE A 299 9.20 -2.81 -19.20
C ILE A 299 9.17 -1.31 -19.52
N ASP A 300 10.34 -0.69 -19.71
CA ASP A 300 10.46 0.72 -20.04
C ASP A 300 9.66 1.07 -21.30
N HIS A 301 9.88 0.32 -22.39
CA HIS A 301 9.11 0.49 -23.64
C HIS A 301 7.61 0.32 -23.41
N CYS A 302 7.19 -0.68 -22.63
CA CYS A 302 5.79 -0.94 -22.29
C CYS A 302 5.14 0.25 -21.57
N VAL A 303 5.86 0.84 -20.60
CA VAL A 303 5.36 2.05 -19.89
C VAL A 303 5.25 3.23 -20.85
N GLY A 304 6.25 3.47 -21.69
CA GLY A 304 6.22 4.52 -22.70
C GLY A 304 5.05 4.37 -23.70
N ASP A 305 4.73 3.13 -24.07
CA ASP A 305 3.63 2.80 -24.97
C ASP A 305 2.25 3.11 -24.31
N ILE A 306 2.08 2.78 -23.03
CA ILE A 306 0.87 3.14 -22.26
C ILE A 306 0.74 4.66 -22.15
N LEU A 307 1.81 5.37 -21.77
CA LEU A 307 1.77 6.82 -21.64
C LEU A 307 1.44 7.50 -22.96
N GLN A 308 1.98 7.00 -24.08
CA GLN A 308 1.65 7.50 -25.41
C GLN A 308 0.19 7.21 -25.80
N THR A 309 -0.33 6.04 -25.45
CA THR A 309 -1.76 5.69 -25.65
C THR A 309 -2.68 6.71 -24.97
N LEU A 310 -2.37 7.10 -23.72
CA LEU A 310 -3.15 8.11 -23.00
C LEU A 310 -3.11 9.48 -23.69
N LYS A 311 -1.94 9.89 -24.19
CA LYS A 311 -1.76 11.16 -24.94
C LYS A 311 -2.54 11.14 -26.25
N ASP A 312 -2.44 10.07 -27.04
CA ASP A 312 -3.12 9.91 -28.31
C ASP A 312 -4.65 9.95 -28.17
N LEU A 313 -5.16 9.36 -27.08
CA LEU A 313 -6.59 9.41 -26.72
C LEU A 313 -7.01 10.72 -26.04
N LYS A 314 -6.08 11.63 -25.77
CA LYS A 314 -6.32 12.93 -25.10
C LYS A 314 -6.95 12.79 -23.70
N ILE A 315 -6.60 11.73 -22.98
CA ILE A 315 -7.02 11.47 -21.60
C ILE A 315 -5.87 11.56 -20.57
N ASP A 316 -4.66 11.88 -21.03
CA ASP A 316 -3.47 12.07 -20.20
C ASP A 316 -3.69 13.09 -19.08
N LYS A 317 -4.37 14.22 -19.36
CA LYS A 317 -4.71 15.25 -18.39
C LYS A 317 -5.78 14.84 -17.36
N LYS A 318 -6.48 13.74 -17.62
CA LYS A 318 -7.51 13.15 -16.74
C LYS A 318 -7.05 11.83 -16.13
N THR A 319 -5.78 11.48 -16.21
CA THR A 319 -5.24 10.20 -15.76
C THR A 319 -4.03 10.40 -14.87
N VAL A 320 -4.03 9.72 -13.72
CA VAL A 320 -2.86 9.57 -12.86
C VAL A 320 -2.24 8.21 -13.14
N VAL A 321 -0.96 8.18 -13.44
CA VAL A 321 -0.18 6.95 -13.59
C VAL A 321 0.86 6.88 -12.47
N ILE A 322 0.85 5.81 -11.70
CA ILE A 322 1.85 5.50 -10.69
C ILE A 322 2.67 4.31 -11.17
N PHE A 323 3.98 4.41 -11.06
CA PHE A 323 4.92 3.32 -11.30
C PHE A 323 5.66 2.98 -10.01
N SER A 324 5.76 1.69 -9.66
CA SER A 324 6.56 1.22 -8.54
C SER A 324 7.02 -0.23 -8.73
N SER A 325 7.84 -0.74 -7.80
CA SER A 325 8.20 -2.16 -7.67
C SER A 325 7.73 -2.71 -6.34
N ASP A 326 7.38 -4.00 -6.26
CA ASP A 326 6.83 -4.59 -5.04
C ASP A 326 7.86 -4.80 -3.92
N ASN A 327 9.13 -4.95 -4.26
CA ASN A 327 10.28 -5.00 -3.34
C ASN A 327 11.60 -4.71 -4.09
N GLY A 328 12.71 -4.74 -3.37
CA GLY A 328 14.05 -4.57 -3.96
C GLY A 328 14.49 -5.74 -4.83
N PRO A 329 15.69 -5.64 -5.49
CA PRO A 329 16.12 -6.55 -6.54
C PRO A 329 16.39 -7.96 -6.00
N HIS A 330 16.10 -8.96 -6.83
CA HIS A 330 16.29 -10.38 -6.54
C HIS A 330 17.68 -10.91 -6.88
N ARG A 331 17.91 -12.20 -6.61
CA ARG A 331 19.18 -12.91 -6.90
C ARG A 331 18.96 -14.22 -7.65
N GLU A 332 17.74 -14.49 -8.07
CA GLU A 332 17.35 -15.70 -8.79
C GLU A 332 17.47 -15.50 -10.30
N ALA A 333 17.89 -16.54 -11.04
CA ALA A 333 17.84 -16.59 -12.50
C ALA A 333 16.82 -17.63 -12.99
N TYR A 334 16.69 -18.73 -12.25
CA TYR A 334 15.96 -19.96 -12.59
C TYR A 334 16.41 -20.59 -13.91
N ILE A 335 17.71 -20.46 -14.21
CA ILE A 335 18.41 -21.09 -15.32
C ILE A 335 19.38 -22.13 -14.75
N LYS A 336 19.41 -23.34 -15.33
CA LYS A 336 20.27 -24.44 -14.89
C LYS A 336 21.75 -24.00 -14.82
N GLY A 337 22.36 -24.14 -13.63
CA GLY A 337 23.75 -23.79 -13.42
C GLY A 337 24.06 -22.30 -13.30
N GLU A 338 23.08 -21.41 -13.50
CA GLU A 338 23.27 -19.96 -13.50
C GLU A 338 22.68 -19.29 -12.25
N ARG A 339 23.29 -18.17 -11.87
CA ARG A 339 22.80 -17.30 -10.80
C ARG A 339 22.81 -15.85 -11.26
N TRP A 340 21.79 -15.12 -10.89
CA TRP A 340 21.78 -13.67 -11.05
C TRP A 340 22.48 -12.98 -9.88
N ASN A 341 23.33 -12.02 -10.20
CA ASN A 341 23.97 -11.17 -9.20
C ASN A 341 23.57 -9.70 -9.43
N PRO A 342 22.72 -9.12 -8.60
CA PRO A 342 22.25 -7.73 -8.77
C PRO A 342 23.36 -6.70 -8.62
N SER A 343 24.56 -7.04 -8.13
CA SER A 343 25.70 -6.14 -8.08
C SER A 343 26.29 -5.83 -9.47
N VAL A 344 25.99 -6.64 -10.49
CA VAL A 344 26.42 -6.39 -11.88
C VAL A 344 25.95 -5.02 -12.37
N PHE A 345 24.70 -4.68 -12.11
CA PHE A 345 24.14 -3.36 -12.41
C PHE A 345 23.96 -2.47 -11.17
N GLU A 346 24.44 -2.92 -10.00
CA GLU A 346 24.20 -2.23 -8.74
C GLU A 346 22.70 -1.97 -8.52
N SER A 347 21.86 -3.02 -8.75
CA SER A 347 20.40 -2.92 -8.81
C SER A 347 19.76 -2.33 -7.54
N ALA A 348 20.41 -2.42 -6.39
CA ALA A 348 19.99 -1.71 -5.18
C ALA A 348 20.43 -0.24 -5.13
N GLY A 349 21.23 0.23 -6.12
CA GLY A 349 21.88 1.53 -6.06
C GLY A 349 22.93 1.58 -4.96
N LYS A 350 22.93 2.67 -4.19
CA LYS A 350 23.84 2.86 -3.05
C LYS A 350 23.38 2.14 -1.77
N PHE A 351 22.24 1.44 -1.81
CA PHE A 351 21.60 0.93 -0.62
C PHE A 351 22.05 -0.49 -0.29
N LYS A 352 22.16 -0.77 1.01
CA LYS A 352 22.48 -2.10 1.53
C LYS A 352 21.28 -3.04 1.38
N GLY A 353 21.54 -4.31 1.07
CA GLY A 353 20.51 -5.36 0.99
C GLY A 353 19.86 -5.49 -0.39
N SER A 354 18.92 -6.43 -0.48
CA SER A 354 18.16 -6.79 -1.67
C SER A 354 16.87 -7.47 -1.23
N LYS A 355 16.07 -8.04 -2.13
CA LYS A 355 14.89 -8.88 -1.82
C LYS A 355 15.15 -9.79 -0.62
N GLY A 356 14.21 -9.87 0.31
CA GLY A 356 14.33 -10.64 1.54
C GLY A 356 15.06 -9.92 2.69
N SER A 357 15.57 -8.71 2.48
CA SER A 357 16.31 -7.93 3.48
C SER A 357 15.58 -6.64 3.87
N SER A 358 15.47 -6.36 5.17
CA SER A 358 14.86 -5.13 5.70
C SER A 358 15.80 -3.91 5.71
N TYR A 359 16.98 -3.99 5.09
CA TYR A 359 17.79 -2.83 4.77
C TYR A 359 17.18 -2.02 3.60
N GLU A 360 17.68 -0.80 3.38
CA GLU A 360 17.16 0.12 2.35
C GLU A 360 17.05 -0.52 0.97
N GLY A 361 18.04 -1.31 0.53
CA GLY A 361 18.04 -1.94 -0.78
C GLY A 361 16.95 -3.01 -1.00
N GLY A 362 16.40 -3.58 0.08
CA GLY A 362 15.29 -4.52 -0.02
C GLY A 362 13.92 -3.85 0.09
N LEU A 363 13.86 -2.66 0.70
CA LEU A 363 12.61 -1.98 1.04
C LEU A 363 12.33 -0.72 0.24
N ARG A 364 13.36 0.05 -0.12
CA ARG A 364 13.20 1.26 -0.92
C ARG A 364 13.02 0.89 -2.38
N VAL A 365 11.90 1.28 -2.96
CA VAL A 365 11.52 0.93 -4.33
C VAL A 365 11.44 2.16 -5.23
N PRO A 366 11.77 2.04 -6.54
CA PRO A 366 11.57 3.13 -7.48
C PRO A 366 10.08 3.48 -7.52
N THR A 367 9.74 4.76 -7.31
CA THR A 367 8.33 5.16 -7.32
C THR A 367 8.16 6.54 -7.92
N PHE A 368 7.31 6.61 -8.94
CA PHE A 368 6.98 7.84 -9.67
C PHE A 368 5.47 7.99 -9.77
N ALA A 369 5.00 9.22 -9.76
CA ALA A 369 3.62 9.56 -10.12
C ALA A 369 3.63 10.58 -11.26
N TRP A 370 2.80 10.35 -12.25
CA TRP A 370 2.65 11.19 -13.44
C TRP A 370 1.17 11.48 -13.75
N GLY A 371 0.89 12.66 -14.24
CA GLY A 371 -0.46 13.10 -14.61
C GLY A 371 -0.46 14.62 -14.86
N PRO A 372 -0.35 15.09 -16.11
CA PRO A 372 0.05 16.46 -16.45
C PRO A 372 -0.77 17.61 -15.83
N SER A 373 -2.00 17.34 -15.40
CA SER A 373 -2.85 18.36 -14.76
C SER A 373 -3.13 18.08 -13.28
N ILE A 374 -2.61 16.99 -12.75
CA ILE A 374 -2.95 16.46 -11.41
C ILE A 374 -1.71 16.35 -10.54
N ILE A 375 -0.61 15.90 -11.13
CA ILE A 375 0.66 15.65 -10.47
C ILE A 375 1.62 16.81 -10.73
N LYS A 376 2.27 17.28 -9.68
CA LYS A 376 3.30 18.33 -9.78
C LYS A 376 4.51 17.81 -10.54
N ALA A 377 4.78 18.39 -11.71
CA ALA A 377 5.92 18.04 -12.54
C ALA A 377 7.24 18.52 -11.95
N GLY A 378 8.33 17.79 -12.26
CA GLY A 378 9.69 18.16 -11.89
C GLY A 378 9.98 18.09 -10.39
N GLN A 379 9.15 17.41 -9.62
CA GLN A 379 9.31 17.31 -8.16
C GLN A 379 10.04 16.02 -7.76
N LYS A 380 10.98 16.16 -6.81
CA LYS A 380 11.58 15.04 -6.07
C LYS A 380 11.34 15.27 -4.59
N THR A 381 10.62 14.37 -3.92
CA THR A 381 10.33 14.47 -2.50
C THR A 381 11.11 13.44 -1.67
N ASN A 382 11.59 13.89 -0.49
CA ASN A 382 12.23 13.03 0.51
C ASN A 382 11.29 12.71 1.70
N SER A 383 10.01 13.07 1.62
CA SER A 383 9.02 12.63 2.60
C SER A 383 8.91 11.10 2.58
N THR A 384 8.99 10.48 3.75
CA THR A 384 8.82 9.03 3.86
C THR A 384 7.37 8.65 3.64
N SER A 385 7.15 7.63 2.82
CA SER A 385 5.85 7.05 2.54
C SER A 385 5.96 5.54 2.32
N GLN A 386 4.85 4.83 2.41
CA GLN A 386 4.83 3.38 2.27
C GLN A 386 3.58 2.93 1.48
N PHE A 387 3.57 1.72 0.97
CA PHE A 387 2.52 1.21 0.09
C PHE A 387 1.09 1.36 0.60
N HIS A 388 0.86 1.24 1.90
CA HIS A 388 -0.46 1.41 2.48
C HIS A 388 -1.02 2.84 2.33
N ASP A 389 -0.20 3.83 1.99
CA ASP A 389 -0.62 5.21 1.75
C ASP A 389 -1.40 5.37 0.43
N TRP A 390 -1.24 4.44 -0.52
CA TRP A 390 -1.90 4.54 -1.81
C TRP A 390 -3.41 4.37 -1.72
N MET A 391 -3.93 3.48 -0.87
CA MET A 391 -5.38 3.35 -0.72
C MET A 391 -6.02 4.65 -0.21
N ALA A 392 -5.39 5.33 0.76
CA ALA A 392 -5.85 6.63 1.23
C ALA A 392 -5.78 7.69 0.13
N THR A 393 -4.72 7.67 -0.69
CA THR A 393 -4.54 8.57 -1.84
C THR A 393 -5.61 8.35 -2.91
N PHE A 394 -5.96 7.11 -3.20
CA PHE A 394 -7.02 6.79 -4.15
C PHE A 394 -8.40 7.21 -3.65
N CYS A 395 -8.66 7.10 -2.35
CA CYS A 395 -9.89 7.64 -1.76
C CYS A 395 -10.01 9.15 -1.98
N ASP A 396 -8.92 9.90 -1.79
CA ASP A 396 -8.92 11.35 -2.03
C ASP A 396 -9.13 11.69 -3.52
N TYR A 397 -8.47 10.99 -4.45
CA TYR A 397 -8.74 11.17 -5.89
C TYR A 397 -10.19 10.88 -6.27
N ALA A 398 -10.80 9.92 -5.58
CA ALA A 398 -12.20 9.54 -5.80
C ALA A 398 -13.21 10.44 -5.07
N GLY A 399 -12.76 11.41 -4.26
CA GLY A 399 -13.61 12.26 -3.44
C GLY A 399 -14.33 11.50 -2.31
N LEU A 400 -13.70 10.43 -1.79
CA LEU A 400 -14.24 9.58 -0.73
C LEU A 400 -13.56 9.88 0.62
N GLY A 401 -14.29 9.71 1.71
CA GLY A 401 -13.67 9.66 3.05
C GLY A 401 -12.72 8.47 3.16
N ILE A 402 -11.53 8.68 3.72
CA ILE A 402 -10.55 7.61 3.94
C ILE A 402 -11.10 6.65 5.00
N PRO A 403 -11.07 5.31 4.81
CA PRO A 403 -11.56 4.37 5.82
C PRO A 403 -10.77 4.46 7.13
N ALA A 404 -11.45 4.52 8.27
CA ALA A 404 -10.79 4.57 9.58
C ALA A 404 -9.95 3.33 9.90
N ARG A 405 -10.28 2.18 9.29
CA ARG A 405 -9.56 0.93 9.51
C ARG A 405 -8.13 0.92 8.96
N ILE A 406 -7.83 1.67 7.90
CA ILE A 406 -6.53 1.63 7.24
C ILE A 406 -5.46 2.43 8.00
N ASP A 407 -4.20 2.16 7.69
CA ASP A 407 -3.05 2.80 8.33
C ASP A 407 -2.48 3.95 7.48
N GLY A 408 -2.84 3.97 6.21
CA GLY A 408 -2.30 4.89 5.23
C GLY A 408 -2.77 6.33 5.41
N VAL A 409 -1.92 7.24 4.98
CA VAL A 409 -2.23 8.66 4.84
C VAL A 409 -2.18 9.03 3.36
N SER A 410 -3.05 9.94 2.93
CA SER A 410 -3.04 10.36 1.54
C SER A 410 -1.74 11.08 1.17
N LEU A 411 -1.19 10.74 0.02
CA LEU A 411 -0.04 11.39 -0.60
C LEU A 411 -0.46 12.56 -1.52
N LEU A 412 -1.75 12.81 -1.66
CA LEU A 412 -2.27 13.86 -2.53
C LEU A 412 -1.62 15.24 -2.27
N PRO A 413 -1.40 15.69 -1.01
CA PRO A 413 -0.71 16.96 -0.78
C PRO A 413 0.72 17.00 -1.36
N THR A 414 1.46 15.89 -1.24
CA THR A 414 2.79 15.78 -1.85
C THR A 414 2.71 15.77 -3.36
N LEU A 415 1.81 14.98 -3.93
CA LEU A 415 1.71 14.74 -5.37
C LEU A 415 1.18 15.95 -6.13
N SER A 416 0.23 16.70 -5.57
CA SER A 416 -0.31 17.94 -6.16
C SER A 416 0.55 19.17 -5.85
N GLY A 417 1.37 19.11 -4.79
CA GLY A 417 2.08 20.26 -4.25
C GLY A 417 1.17 21.23 -3.46
N ILE A 418 -0.05 20.83 -3.12
CA ILE A 418 -1.07 21.65 -2.45
C ILE A 418 -1.41 21.05 -1.08
N GLY A 419 -1.32 21.84 -0.03
CA GLY A 419 -1.64 21.41 1.33
C GLY A 419 -0.45 20.82 2.09
N LYS A 420 -0.71 20.38 3.33
CA LYS A 420 0.31 19.82 4.23
C LYS A 420 0.28 18.32 4.25
N GLN A 421 1.40 17.69 3.91
CA GLN A 421 1.56 16.24 3.97
C GLN A 421 1.56 15.74 5.42
N ARG A 422 0.69 14.81 5.74
CA ARG A 422 0.69 14.08 7.02
C ARG A 422 1.82 13.04 7.04
N LYS A 423 2.38 12.80 8.22
CA LYS A 423 3.41 11.77 8.39
C LYS A 423 2.78 10.37 8.30
N SER A 424 3.33 9.53 7.45
CA SER A 424 2.99 8.11 7.39
C SER A 424 3.64 7.34 8.54
N THR A 425 2.95 6.32 9.04
CA THR A 425 3.54 5.35 9.98
C THR A 425 4.28 4.29 9.17
N ILE A 426 5.60 4.34 9.17
CA ILE A 426 6.45 3.40 8.44
C ILE A 426 6.78 2.21 9.36
N TYR A 427 6.29 1.03 9.00
CA TYR A 427 6.52 -0.21 9.74
C TYR A 427 6.80 -1.36 8.77
N PHE A 428 7.86 -2.12 9.04
CA PHE A 428 8.30 -3.25 8.24
C PHE A 428 8.26 -4.54 9.04
N GLU A 429 7.84 -5.62 8.42
CA GLU A 429 7.93 -6.95 9.03
C GLU A 429 8.07 -8.02 7.95
N PHE A 430 9.04 -8.92 8.13
CA PHE A 430 9.19 -10.11 7.31
C PHE A 430 9.95 -11.20 8.10
N ASN A 431 9.34 -12.36 8.31
CA ASN A 431 9.91 -13.42 9.14
C ASN A 431 10.37 -12.86 10.51
N ASN A 432 11.64 -13.02 10.86
CA ASN A 432 12.23 -12.47 12.09
C ASN A 432 12.82 -11.06 11.90
N GLN A 433 12.66 -10.44 10.75
CA GLN A 433 13.07 -9.06 10.52
C GLN A 433 11.93 -8.11 10.87
N GLN A 434 12.27 -6.99 11.46
CA GLN A 434 11.32 -5.97 11.86
C GLN A 434 11.97 -4.60 11.86
N GLY A 435 11.21 -3.57 11.50
CA GLY A 435 11.72 -2.22 11.55
C GLY A 435 10.63 -1.17 11.49
N LEU A 436 11.00 0.06 11.84
CA LEU A 436 10.14 1.23 11.80
C LEU A 436 10.95 2.51 11.62
N TYR A 437 10.27 3.58 11.22
CA TYR A 437 10.81 4.93 11.34
C TYR A 437 10.22 5.63 12.56
N LEU A 438 11.07 6.19 13.40
CA LEU A 438 10.68 7.01 14.55
C LEU A 438 11.62 8.22 14.65
N ASP A 439 11.05 9.42 14.79
CA ASP A 439 11.78 10.69 14.91
C ASP A 439 12.85 10.95 13.83
N GLY A 440 12.60 10.45 12.60
CA GLY A 440 13.51 10.63 11.45
C GLY A 440 14.59 9.57 11.33
N TYR A 441 14.69 8.66 12.28
CA TYR A 441 15.65 7.53 12.26
C TYR A 441 14.95 6.23 11.92
N LYS A 442 15.65 5.38 11.18
CA LYS A 442 15.24 4.00 10.90
C LYS A 442 15.83 3.07 11.96
N GLY A 443 14.96 2.30 12.61
CA GLY A 443 15.34 1.18 13.44
C GLY A 443 15.05 -0.13 12.72
N ILE A 444 16.01 -1.05 12.66
CA ILE A 444 15.80 -2.41 12.16
C ILE A 444 16.39 -3.44 13.10
N ARG A 445 15.76 -4.59 13.22
CA ARG A 445 16.30 -5.78 13.88
C ARG A 445 16.10 -7.00 12.99
N MET A 446 17.23 -7.61 12.58
CA MET A 446 17.25 -8.71 11.61
C MET A 446 16.87 -10.05 12.24
N LYS A 447 16.92 -10.16 13.55
CA LYS A 447 16.61 -11.38 14.32
C LYS A 447 15.69 -11.03 15.51
N ALA A 448 14.51 -10.52 15.25
CA ALA A 448 13.52 -10.14 16.26
C ALA A 448 12.88 -11.40 16.91
N THR A 449 13.68 -12.18 17.62
CA THR A 449 13.27 -13.41 18.31
C THR A 449 12.63 -13.16 19.68
N SER A 450 12.91 -12.00 20.29
CA SER A 450 12.24 -11.52 21.49
C SER A 450 12.04 -10.01 21.42
N HIS A 451 11.24 -9.46 22.33
CA HIS A 451 11.03 -8.01 22.43
C HIS A 451 12.32 -7.27 22.81
N GLU A 452 13.19 -7.93 23.61
CA GLU A 452 14.43 -7.33 24.12
C GLU A 452 15.53 -7.19 23.07
N VAL A 453 15.43 -7.85 21.91
CA VAL A 453 16.43 -7.67 20.84
C VAL A 453 16.47 -6.21 20.41
N ASP A 454 17.67 -5.65 20.43
CA ASP A 454 17.93 -4.26 20.07
C ASP A 454 17.79 -3.99 18.59
N PHE A 455 17.43 -2.75 18.27
CA PHE A 455 17.46 -2.23 16.91
C PHE A 455 18.87 -1.75 16.55
N GLU A 456 19.31 -2.02 15.34
CA GLU A 456 20.28 -1.17 14.66
C GLU A 456 19.57 0.13 14.27
N ILE A 457 20.16 1.28 14.55
CA ILE A 457 19.55 2.60 14.31
C ILE A 457 20.36 3.35 13.26
N PHE A 458 19.69 3.84 12.22
CA PHE A 458 20.34 4.53 11.09
C PHE A 458 19.71 5.87 10.77
N ASN A 459 20.55 6.84 10.36
CA ASN A 459 20.10 8.07 9.73
C ASN A 459 20.14 7.91 8.20
N THR A 460 19.11 7.32 7.61
CA THR A 460 19.08 7.01 6.17
C THR A 460 18.99 8.24 5.24
N VAL A 461 18.90 9.44 5.79
CA VAL A 461 19.03 10.69 5.01
C VAL A 461 20.49 10.96 4.68
N ASN A 462 21.37 10.83 5.68
CA ASN A 462 22.79 11.13 5.56
C ASN A 462 23.65 9.87 5.32
N ASP A 463 23.12 8.69 5.66
CA ASP A 463 23.75 7.38 5.52
C ASP A 463 22.80 6.42 4.79
N GLY A 464 22.64 6.63 3.48
CA GLY A 464 21.82 5.77 2.62
C GLY A 464 22.27 4.30 2.63
N PRO A 465 23.59 3.99 2.61
CA PRO A 465 24.12 2.63 2.73
C PRO A 465 23.86 1.93 4.07
N GLU A 466 23.36 2.61 5.11
CA GLU A 466 23.20 2.06 6.46
C GLU A 466 24.50 1.47 7.02
N SER A 467 25.58 2.26 6.85
CA SER A 467 26.94 1.87 7.21
C SER A 467 27.29 2.12 8.68
N LYS A 468 26.63 3.12 9.30
CA LYS A 468 26.91 3.55 10.68
C LYS A 468 25.71 3.28 11.60
N ASN A 469 25.80 2.22 12.37
CA ASN A 469 24.82 1.96 13.44
C ASN A 469 25.01 2.97 14.58
N LEU A 470 23.97 3.73 14.90
CA LEU A 470 23.96 4.78 15.94
C LEU A 470 23.46 4.27 17.31
N ALA A 471 22.99 3.01 17.40
CA ALA A 471 22.51 2.45 18.64
C ALA A 471 23.62 2.49 19.73
N GLY A 472 23.27 2.96 20.92
CA GLY A 472 24.21 3.07 22.04
C GLY A 472 25.28 4.18 21.94
N SER A 473 25.32 4.96 20.83
CA SER A 473 26.33 6.01 20.64
C SER A 473 26.11 7.26 21.50
N SER A 474 24.93 7.42 22.08
CA SER A 474 24.61 8.49 23.02
C SER A 474 23.35 8.14 23.83
N GLU A 475 23.08 8.89 24.92
CA GLU A 475 21.86 8.76 25.71
C GLU A 475 20.59 8.98 24.88
N MET A 476 20.63 9.89 23.91
CA MET A 476 19.53 10.11 22.97
C MET A 476 19.17 8.83 22.22
N PHE A 477 20.16 8.09 21.70
CA PHE A 477 19.92 6.86 20.98
C PHE A 477 19.51 5.70 21.90
N SER A 478 19.97 5.68 23.14
CA SER A 478 19.49 4.72 24.15
C SER A 478 18.03 4.96 24.50
N ARG A 479 17.60 6.21 24.63
CA ARG A 479 16.19 6.55 24.78
C ARG A 479 15.36 6.23 23.53
N LEU A 480 15.89 6.50 22.35
CA LEU A 480 15.22 6.17 21.09
C LEU A 480 15.04 4.66 20.92
N GLN A 481 16.05 3.87 21.29
CA GLN A 481 15.98 2.41 21.33
C GLN A 481 14.78 1.89 22.13
N LYS A 482 14.65 2.35 23.38
CA LYS A 482 13.51 2.00 24.23
C LYS A 482 12.19 2.40 23.59
N ARG A 483 12.10 3.62 23.05
CA ARG A 483 10.87 4.12 22.39
C ARG A 483 10.51 3.31 21.15
N MET A 484 11.49 2.84 20.38
CA MET A 484 11.26 1.98 19.22
C MET A 484 10.70 0.61 19.64
N LYS A 485 11.23 0.01 20.72
CA LYS A 485 10.69 -1.23 21.31
C LYS A 485 9.23 -1.03 21.75
N ASP A 486 8.95 0.01 22.52
CA ASP A 486 7.60 0.36 22.98
C ASP A 486 6.64 0.59 21.81
N GLU A 487 7.11 1.29 20.77
CA GLU A 487 6.28 1.63 19.61
C GLU A 487 5.89 0.40 18.78
N VAL A 488 6.76 -0.61 18.67
CA VAL A 488 6.40 -1.89 18.05
C VAL A 488 5.21 -2.53 18.78
N LEU A 489 5.22 -2.56 20.11
CA LEU A 489 4.11 -3.12 20.89
C LEU A 489 2.83 -2.29 20.73
N ARG A 490 2.93 -0.97 20.51
CA ARG A 490 1.79 -0.06 20.28
C ARG A 490 1.23 -0.13 18.87
N ILE A 491 2.00 -0.65 17.90
CA ILE A 491 1.59 -0.77 16.49
C ILE A 491 1.08 -2.19 16.22
N ARG A 492 1.90 -3.20 16.47
CA ARG A 492 1.73 -4.55 15.94
C ARG A 492 0.57 -5.29 16.62
N MET A 493 -0.36 -5.80 15.79
CA MET A 493 -1.38 -6.76 16.23
C MET A 493 -0.86 -8.20 16.08
N PRO A 494 -1.14 -9.11 17.02
CA PRO A 494 -0.85 -10.53 16.86
C PRO A 494 -1.47 -11.11 15.59
N ASN A 495 -0.75 -12.05 14.95
CA ASN A 495 -1.24 -12.72 13.75
C ASN A 495 -0.97 -14.23 13.88
N ARG A 496 -2.01 -15.06 13.75
CA ARG A 496 -1.91 -16.51 13.91
C ARG A 496 -0.93 -17.19 12.96
N HIS A 497 -0.62 -16.59 11.81
CA HIS A 497 0.27 -17.13 10.78
C HIS A 497 1.67 -16.49 10.80
N ALA A 498 1.88 -15.46 11.62
CA ALA A 498 3.16 -14.78 11.81
C ALA A 498 3.35 -14.45 13.30
N LYS A 499 3.18 -15.46 14.15
CA LYS A 499 3.36 -15.34 15.60
C LYS A 499 4.76 -14.86 15.95
N LYS A 500 4.84 -14.02 16.96
CA LYS A 500 6.08 -13.61 17.61
C LYS A 500 6.03 -14.04 19.08
N THR A 501 7.20 -14.32 19.65
CA THR A 501 7.34 -14.67 21.07
C THR A 501 6.82 -13.58 22.00
N TYR A 502 6.82 -12.32 21.52
CA TYR A 502 6.36 -11.14 22.25
C TYR A 502 4.93 -10.69 21.88
N ASP A 503 4.12 -11.55 21.25
CA ASP A 503 2.71 -11.23 20.95
C ASP A 503 1.86 -11.06 22.23
N ASP A 504 2.28 -11.69 23.32
CA ASP A 504 1.63 -11.63 24.62
C ASP A 504 2.25 -10.60 25.59
N GLU A 505 3.26 -9.85 25.15
CA GLU A 505 3.86 -8.77 25.96
C GLU A 505 2.87 -7.64 26.22
N LEU A 506 3.04 -7.00 27.37
CA LEU A 506 2.22 -5.85 27.77
C LEU A 506 2.46 -4.65 26.85
N VAL A 507 1.42 -4.16 26.23
CA VAL A 507 1.47 -2.89 25.49
C VAL A 507 1.72 -1.75 26.50
N PRO A 508 2.84 -1.02 26.38
CA PRO A 508 3.16 0.03 27.36
C PRO A 508 2.25 1.25 27.20
N GLY A 509 1.83 1.81 28.33
CA GLY A 509 1.17 3.12 28.39
C GLY A 509 2.08 4.23 27.86
N ILE A 510 1.51 5.41 27.72
CA ILE A 510 2.29 6.62 27.42
C ILE A 510 2.70 7.32 28.69
N ASP A 511 3.85 7.99 28.65
CA ASP A 511 4.25 8.91 29.71
C ASP A 511 3.59 10.27 29.45
N ILE A 512 2.60 10.60 30.26
CA ILE A 512 1.88 11.89 30.23
C ILE A 512 1.64 12.38 31.64
N ASP A 513 1.90 13.65 31.87
CA ASP A 513 1.62 14.30 33.16
C ASP A 513 0.12 14.27 33.44
N LYS A 514 -0.28 13.53 34.47
CA LYS A 514 -1.69 13.42 34.89
C LYS A 514 -2.32 14.74 35.28
N ASN A 515 -1.52 15.72 35.71
CA ASN A 515 -2.01 17.07 36.02
C ASN A 515 -2.50 17.81 34.77
N LYS A 516 -2.06 17.40 33.58
CA LYS A 516 -2.55 17.94 32.29
C LYS A 516 -3.83 17.26 31.82
N LEU A 517 -4.32 16.27 32.53
CA LEU A 517 -5.52 15.54 32.20
C LEU A 517 -6.71 15.96 33.08
N LYS A 518 -7.91 15.84 32.55
CA LYS A 518 -9.19 15.92 33.28
C LYS A 518 -10.09 14.78 32.84
N ASN A 519 -11.01 14.35 33.70
CA ASN A 519 -12.00 13.35 33.34
C ASN A 519 -12.87 13.83 32.18
N GLY A 520 -13.12 12.92 31.27
CA GLY A 520 -14.00 13.15 30.12
C GLY A 520 -13.58 12.44 28.84
N VAL A 521 -14.44 12.58 27.85
CA VAL A 521 -14.31 12.02 26.50
C VAL A 521 -14.48 13.15 25.50
N GLY A 522 -13.46 13.38 24.69
CA GLY A 522 -13.57 14.29 23.54
C GLY A 522 -14.51 13.66 22.51
N THR A 523 -15.56 14.39 22.14
CA THR A 523 -16.60 13.88 21.25
C THR A 523 -16.82 14.86 20.11
N ASN A 524 -16.47 14.45 18.91
CA ASN A 524 -16.66 15.23 17.70
C ASN A 524 -17.79 14.64 16.86
N LEU A 525 -18.70 15.50 16.38
CA LEU A 525 -19.84 15.12 15.57
C LEU A 525 -19.60 15.54 14.12
N TYR A 526 -19.99 14.63 13.20
CA TYR A 526 -19.82 14.83 11.77
C TYR A 526 -21.13 14.54 11.04
N LYS A 527 -21.42 15.30 10.00
CA LYS A 527 -22.54 15.08 9.08
C LYS A 527 -22.00 14.65 7.74
N GLY A 528 -22.57 13.59 7.18
CA GLY A 528 -22.18 13.09 5.86
C GLY A 528 -22.72 11.69 5.62
N THR A 529 -22.70 11.28 4.36
CA THR A 529 -23.03 9.93 3.95
C THR A 529 -21.76 9.22 3.55
N TRP A 530 -21.44 8.11 4.21
CA TRP A 530 -20.23 7.34 3.96
C TRP A 530 -20.59 5.87 3.77
N GLU A 531 -19.90 5.20 2.86
CA GLU A 531 -20.02 3.76 2.62
C GLU A 531 -19.43 2.94 3.78
N TRP A 532 -18.39 3.47 4.42
CA TRP A 532 -17.63 2.91 5.56
C TRP A 532 -17.49 3.92 6.68
N VAL A 533 -16.92 3.50 7.81
CA VAL A 533 -16.52 4.40 8.88
C VAL A 533 -15.31 5.21 8.43
N PRO A 534 -15.44 6.53 8.21
CA PRO A 534 -14.32 7.35 7.73
C PRO A 534 -13.33 7.69 8.85
N GLU A 535 -12.09 7.99 8.47
CA GLU A 535 -11.10 8.60 9.36
C GLU A 535 -11.53 10.04 9.68
N PHE A 536 -12.40 10.18 10.66
CA PHE A 536 -13.03 11.45 11.04
C PHE A 536 -12.04 12.54 11.38
N SER A 537 -10.83 12.23 11.87
CA SER A 537 -9.81 13.22 12.17
C SER A 537 -9.32 14.01 10.94
N GLN A 538 -9.70 13.57 9.74
CA GLN A 538 -9.39 14.24 8.47
C GLN A 538 -10.55 15.10 7.97
N LEU A 539 -11.68 15.06 8.64
CA LEU A 539 -12.88 15.81 8.30
C LEU A 539 -13.06 16.96 9.28
N SER A 540 -13.74 18.03 8.85
CA SER A 540 -14.13 19.12 9.75
C SER A 540 -15.31 18.68 10.61
N ALA A 541 -15.16 18.73 11.93
CA ALA A 541 -16.24 18.45 12.85
C ALA A 541 -17.32 19.55 12.78
N ASN A 542 -18.57 19.14 12.78
CA ASN A 542 -19.71 20.06 12.86
C ASN A 542 -19.94 20.60 14.30
N ASN A 543 -19.57 19.80 15.29
CA ASN A 543 -19.64 20.16 16.70
C ASN A 543 -18.62 19.35 17.51
N SER A 544 -18.12 19.94 18.60
CA SER A 544 -17.19 19.31 19.53
C SER A 544 -17.71 19.44 20.95
N LEU A 545 -17.78 18.34 21.68
CA LEU A 545 -18.35 18.25 23.02
C LEU A 545 -17.36 17.56 23.95
N LEU A 546 -17.43 17.90 25.24
CA LEU A 546 -16.82 17.11 26.31
C LEU A 546 -17.90 16.30 27.00
N ARG A 547 -17.75 14.99 27.05
CA ARG A 547 -18.71 14.07 27.69
C ARG A 547 -18.06 13.33 28.86
N LYS A 548 -18.91 12.71 29.70
CA LYS A 548 -18.46 11.89 30.83
C LYS A 548 -18.17 10.44 30.43
N ASP A 549 -18.78 9.95 29.36
CA ASP A 549 -18.77 8.56 28.94
C ASP A 549 -18.75 8.41 27.42
N LEU A 550 -18.63 7.17 26.95
CA LEU A 550 -18.64 6.77 25.54
C LEU A 550 -20.06 6.52 24.99
N SER A 551 -21.09 6.92 25.73
CA SER A 551 -22.49 6.76 25.31
C SER A 551 -22.87 7.77 24.23
N ILE A 552 -23.75 7.38 23.33
CA ILE A 552 -24.40 8.29 22.37
C ILE A 552 -25.75 8.84 22.88
N THR A 553 -26.16 8.45 24.09
CA THR A 553 -27.40 8.97 24.72
C THR A 553 -27.35 10.49 24.79
N ASN A 554 -28.43 11.17 24.43
CA ASN A 554 -28.53 12.62 24.37
C ASN A 554 -27.55 13.33 23.40
N ILE A 555 -26.92 12.58 22.48
CA ILE A 555 -26.30 13.18 21.31
C ILE A 555 -27.39 13.28 20.22
N PRO A 556 -27.57 14.45 19.59
CA PRO A 556 -28.56 14.60 18.51
C PRO A 556 -28.07 13.92 17.23
N ILE A 557 -27.91 12.59 17.29
CA ILE A 557 -27.53 11.78 16.14
C ILE A 557 -28.79 11.62 15.26
N LYS A 558 -28.72 12.19 14.06
CA LYS A 558 -29.69 11.98 13.00
C LYS A 558 -29.12 10.98 12.00
N LYS A 559 -29.98 10.45 11.14
CA LYS A 559 -29.55 9.64 9.98
C LYS A 559 -28.38 10.32 9.27
N ASN A 560 -27.34 9.55 8.95
CA ASN A 560 -26.11 10.03 8.30
C ASN A 560 -25.22 10.92 9.18
N ASN A 561 -25.10 10.61 10.45
CA ASN A 561 -24.11 11.24 11.34
C ASN A 561 -22.99 10.26 11.70
N GLY A 562 -21.82 10.81 11.93
CA GLY A 562 -20.68 10.12 12.51
C GLY A 562 -20.24 10.73 13.81
N VAL A 563 -19.64 9.94 14.67
CA VAL A 563 -19.07 10.36 15.96
C VAL A 563 -17.66 9.82 16.12
N LEU A 564 -16.74 10.69 16.50
CA LEU A 564 -15.42 10.31 16.98
C LEU A 564 -15.33 10.57 18.47
N PHE A 565 -15.22 9.53 19.26
CA PHE A 565 -14.78 9.61 20.64
C PHE A 565 -13.27 9.45 20.73
N SER A 566 -12.62 10.32 21.47
CA SER A 566 -11.16 10.28 21.63
C SER A 566 -10.73 10.72 23.02
N GLY A 567 -9.62 10.21 23.48
CA GLY A 567 -9.06 10.53 24.78
C GLY A 567 -8.04 9.50 25.21
N TYR A 568 -7.94 9.39 26.54
CA TYR A 568 -7.01 8.50 27.23
C TYR A 568 -7.76 7.57 28.17
N LEU A 569 -7.41 6.31 28.14
CA LEU A 569 -7.95 5.26 28.99
C LEU A 569 -6.96 4.99 30.12
N LEU A 570 -7.36 5.11 31.38
CA LEU A 570 -6.58 4.69 32.54
C LEU A 570 -6.83 3.18 32.78
N VAL A 571 -5.82 2.40 32.52
CA VAL A 571 -5.79 0.96 32.82
C VAL A 571 -5.30 0.78 34.27
N PRO A 572 -6.11 0.28 35.21
CA PRO A 572 -5.80 0.30 36.64
C PRO A 572 -4.75 -0.72 37.07
N HIS A 573 -4.59 -1.81 36.35
CA HIS A 573 -3.57 -2.85 36.58
C HIS A 573 -3.11 -3.48 35.26
N SER A 574 -1.89 -3.99 35.22
CA SER A 574 -1.36 -4.73 34.08
C SER A 574 -2.04 -6.09 33.95
N GLY A 575 -2.20 -6.56 32.71
CA GLY A 575 -2.75 -7.87 32.38
C GLY A 575 -3.58 -7.87 31.09
N ALA A 576 -4.29 -8.96 30.89
CA ALA A 576 -5.21 -9.15 29.76
C ALA A 576 -6.50 -8.37 29.99
N TRP A 577 -6.84 -7.52 29.02
CA TRP A 577 -8.08 -6.74 29.00
C TRP A 577 -8.86 -7.07 27.74
N THR A 578 -10.10 -7.55 27.91
CA THR A 578 -10.99 -7.83 26.79
C THR A 578 -11.96 -6.68 26.62
N PHE A 579 -12.00 -6.14 25.41
CA PHE A 579 -12.94 -5.11 24.99
C PHE A 579 -14.07 -5.76 24.21
N HIS A 580 -15.31 -5.46 24.58
CA HIS A 580 -16.54 -5.94 23.93
C HIS A 580 -17.29 -4.75 23.39
N CYS A 581 -17.77 -4.82 22.17
CA CYS A 581 -18.62 -3.77 21.63
C CYS A 581 -19.77 -4.38 20.82
N LYS A 582 -20.97 -3.85 21.09
CA LYS A 582 -22.18 -4.09 20.31
C LYS A 582 -22.77 -2.77 19.87
N SER A 583 -23.23 -2.69 18.62
CA SER A 583 -23.73 -1.45 18.04
C SER A 583 -24.81 -1.72 16.99
N THR A 584 -25.68 -0.75 16.76
CA THR A 584 -26.63 -0.73 15.62
C THR A 584 -25.97 -0.24 14.34
N GLY A 585 -24.87 0.52 14.45
CA GLY A 585 -24.10 1.03 13.32
C GLY A 585 -22.71 0.46 13.24
N GLN A 586 -21.98 0.84 12.20
CA GLN A 586 -20.58 0.43 12.02
C GLN A 586 -19.66 1.21 12.97
N PHE A 587 -18.59 0.55 13.41
CA PHE A 587 -17.60 1.19 14.27
C PHE A 587 -16.19 0.62 14.10
N ILE A 588 -15.19 1.43 14.47
CA ILE A 588 -13.79 1.05 14.61
C ILE A 588 -13.31 1.49 15.98
N PHE A 589 -12.65 0.61 16.73
CA PHE A 589 -12.01 0.95 17.99
C PHE A 589 -10.51 0.72 17.93
N LYS A 590 -9.76 1.76 18.26
CA LYS A 590 -8.28 1.74 18.29
C LYS A 590 -7.77 2.11 19.68
N ILE A 591 -6.73 1.40 20.15
CA ILE A 591 -5.91 1.76 21.29
C ILE A 591 -4.48 1.94 20.80
N HIS A 592 -3.86 3.09 21.07
CA HIS A 592 -2.64 3.53 20.39
C HIS A 592 -2.83 3.52 18.86
N LYS A 593 -2.00 2.74 18.15
CA LYS A 593 -2.14 2.50 16.71
C LYS A 593 -2.76 1.14 16.37
N LYS A 594 -3.10 0.33 17.40
CA LYS A 594 -3.69 -1.00 17.20
C LYS A 594 -5.16 -0.90 16.78
N LEU A 595 -5.52 -1.62 15.75
CA LEU A 595 -6.90 -1.86 15.34
C LEU A 595 -7.50 -2.95 16.23
N VAL A 596 -8.15 -2.55 17.33
CA VAL A 596 -8.66 -3.47 18.35
C VAL A 596 -9.95 -4.14 17.91
N LEU A 597 -10.97 -3.35 17.52
CA LEU A 597 -12.22 -3.85 16.99
C LEU A 597 -12.49 -3.22 15.63
N ASP A 598 -12.82 -4.05 14.65
CA ASP A 598 -13.19 -3.67 13.29
C ASP A 598 -14.57 -4.25 12.97
N ALA A 599 -15.59 -3.42 13.06
CA ALA A 599 -16.99 -3.70 12.81
C ALA A 599 -17.51 -2.80 11.69
N ASP A 600 -16.76 -2.63 10.62
CA ASP A 600 -17.13 -1.77 9.50
C ASP A 600 -17.65 -2.58 8.32
N TYR A 601 -16.82 -3.46 7.77
CA TYR A 601 -17.18 -4.23 6.57
C TYR A 601 -18.12 -5.38 6.89
N LYS A 602 -19.32 -5.39 6.29
CA LYS A 602 -20.36 -6.44 6.50
C LYS A 602 -20.77 -6.68 7.95
N TYR A 603 -20.64 -5.67 8.81
CA TYR A 603 -21.11 -5.77 10.19
C TYR A 603 -22.63 -5.88 10.26
N SER A 604 -23.15 -6.81 11.06
CA SER A 604 -24.59 -7.16 11.15
C SER A 604 -25.20 -6.91 12.53
N GLY A 605 -24.44 -6.32 13.49
CA GLY A 605 -24.98 -5.92 14.80
C GLY A 605 -24.67 -6.89 15.94
N GLU A 606 -23.86 -7.93 15.69
CA GLU A 606 -23.39 -8.86 16.71
C GLU A 606 -22.39 -8.19 17.67
N GLU A 607 -22.25 -8.75 18.88
CA GLU A 607 -21.18 -8.33 19.76
C GLU A 607 -19.84 -8.87 19.24
N ILE A 608 -18.86 -7.98 19.09
CA ILE A 608 -17.49 -8.38 18.78
C ILE A 608 -16.58 -8.08 19.97
N SER A 609 -15.57 -8.92 20.19
CA SER A 609 -14.63 -8.76 21.28
C SER A 609 -13.19 -9.04 20.88
N ARG A 610 -12.26 -8.42 21.61
CA ARG A 610 -10.84 -8.69 21.48
C ARG A 610 -10.08 -8.40 22.77
N THR A 611 -9.13 -9.28 23.07
CA THR A 611 -8.23 -9.14 24.22
C THR A 611 -6.92 -8.49 23.80
N LEU A 612 -6.43 -7.57 24.64
CA LEU A 612 -5.08 -6.99 24.58
C LEU A 612 -4.42 -7.09 25.96
N ASN A 613 -3.14 -7.40 25.97
CA ASN A 613 -2.32 -7.30 27.17
C ASN A 613 -1.85 -5.84 27.32
N LEU A 614 -2.36 -5.12 28.33
CA LEU A 614 -2.05 -3.73 28.58
C LEU A 614 -1.28 -3.56 29.88
N SER A 615 -0.27 -2.69 29.90
CA SER A 615 0.35 -2.29 31.16
C SER A 615 -0.57 -1.38 31.97
N LYS A 616 -0.44 -1.36 33.29
CA LYS A 616 -1.01 -0.29 34.11
C LYS A 616 -0.54 1.07 33.60
N GLY A 617 -1.47 2.00 33.39
CA GLY A 617 -1.11 3.35 32.93
C GLY A 617 -2.14 3.98 31.99
N ILE A 618 -1.69 4.97 31.25
CA ILE A 618 -2.52 5.79 30.36
C ILE A 618 -2.32 5.31 28.91
N HIS A 619 -3.43 5.00 28.24
CA HIS A 619 -3.44 4.51 26.85
C HIS A 619 -4.34 5.42 25.98
N PRO A 620 -3.86 6.05 24.92
CA PRO A 620 -4.71 6.80 24.00
C PRO A 620 -5.66 5.87 23.26
N TYR A 621 -6.91 6.29 23.10
CA TYR A 621 -7.91 5.55 22.35
C TYR A 621 -8.66 6.44 21.36
N ARG A 622 -9.26 5.82 20.37
CA ARG A 622 -10.21 6.40 19.44
C ARG A 622 -11.31 5.39 19.14
N MET A 623 -12.56 5.86 19.21
CA MET A 623 -13.74 5.11 18.82
C MET A 623 -14.46 5.88 17.73
N TYR A 624 -14.47 5.31 16.53
CA TYR A 624 -15.16 5.84 15.37
C TYR A 624 -16.50 5.13 15.25
N TYR A 625 -17.57 5.88 15.12
CA TYR A 625 -18.91 5.34 15.02
C TYR A 625 -19.69 6.03 13.90
N LYS A 626 -20.40 5.25 13.11
CA LYS A 626 -21.27 5.71 12.04
C LYS A 626 -22.58 4.94 12.12
N ASP A 627 -23.71 5.64 12.11
CA ASP A 627 -25.03 5.00 12.15
C ASP A 627 -26.02 5.68 11.20
N SER A 628 -26.85 4.86 10.60
CA SER A 628 -27.99 5.29 9.78
C SER A 628 -29.33 4.73 10.29
N SER A 629 -29.33 4.04 11.44
CA SER A 629 -30.54 3.48 12.06
C SER A 629 -31.43 4.58 12.67
N PRO A 630 -32.72 4.35 12.81
CA PRO A 630 -33.62 5.28 13.47
C PRO A 630 -33.43 5.36 14.99
N LYS A 631 -32.82 4.34 15.58
CA LYS A 631 -32.51 4.25 17.03
C LYS A 631 -31.06 3.86 17.21
N PRO A 632 -30.10 4.80 17.08
CA PRO A 632 -28.68 4.52 17.19
C PRO A 632 -28.32 4.05 18.60
N SER A 633 -27.47 3.03 18.68
CA SER A 633 -26.93 2.51 19.93
C SER A 633 -25.51 2.00 19.78
N ILE A 634 -24.71 2.21 20.80
CA ILE A 634 -23.37 1.63 20.92
C ILE A 634 -23.06 1.39 22.39
N SER A 635 -22.51 0.24 22.71
CA SER A 635 -22.06 -0.13 24.06
C SER A 635 -20.67 -0.72 23.98
N LEU A 636 -19.68 0.00 24.51
CA LEU A 636 -18.32 -0.46 24.68
C LEU A 636 -18.09 -0.84 26.12
N GLN A 637 -17.75 -2.10 26.35
CA GLN A 637 -17.49 -2.69 27.66
C GLN A 637 -16.06 -3.22 27.71
N TRP A 638 -15.55 -3.39 28.91
CA TRP A 638 -14.27 -4.04 29.17
C TRP A 638 -14.37 -5.04 30.30
N GLU A 639 -13.43 -5.99 30.35
CA GLU A 639 -13.24 -6.90 31.45
C GLU A 639 -11.77 -7.31 31.58
N SER A 640 -11.41 -7.84 32.73
CA SER A 640 -10.12 -8.46 33.01
C SER A 640 -10.31 -9.52 34.10
N GLU A 641 -9.26 -10.24 34.46
CA GLU A 641 -9.30 -11.16 35.59
C GLU A 641 -9.83 -10.54 36.91
N LYS A 642 -9.55 -9.21 37.11
CA LYS A 642 -9.91 -8.47 38.34
C LYS A 642 -11.12 -7.53 38.16
N VAL A 643 -11.67 -7.41 36.98
CA VAL A 643 -12.77 -6.51 36.66
C VAL A 643 -13.81 -7.28 35.87
N ALA A 644 -15.00 -7.45 36.39
CA ALA A 644 -16.11 -8.08 35.70
C ALA A 644 -16.53 -7.23 34.47
N LYS A 645 -17.06 -7.89 33.44
CA LYS A 645 -17.56 -7.23 32.23
C LYS A 645 -18.54 -6.12 32.58
N ASN A 646 -18.17 -4.88 32.25
CA ASN A 646 -18.97 -3.70 32.50
C ASN A 646 -18.59 -2.56 31.52
N VAL A 647 -19.43 -1.53 31.41
CA VAL A 647 -19.08 -0.29 30.69
C VAL A 647 -17.83 0.34 31.29
N ILE A 648 -17.02 0.95 30.44
CA ILE A 648 -15.80 1.63 30.90
C ILE A 648 -16.23 2.82 31.80
N PRO A 649 -15.81 2.86 33.07
CA PRO A 649 -16.28 3.88 34.01
C PRO A 649 -15.71 5.25 33.70
N ALA A 650 -16.49 6.31 33.96
CA ALA A 650 -16.13 7.69 33.67
C ALA A 650 -14.79 8.14 34.29
N ASN A 651 -14.45 7.61 35.47
CA ASN A 651 -13.18 7.91 36.16
C ASN A 651 -11.94 7.23 35.51
N ALA A 652 -12.15 6.35 34.54
CA ALA A 652 -11.08 5.77 33.72
C ALA A 652 -10.87 6.50 32.38
N LEU A 653 -11.70 7.49 32.07
CA LEU A 653 -11.68 8.21 30.79
C LEU A 653 -11.20 9.67 31.00
N PHE A 654 -10.20 10.07 30.19
CA PHE A 654 -9.56 11.36 30.34
C PHE A 654 -9.36 12.07 28.97
N VAL A 655 -9.26 13.39 29.03
CA VAL A 655 -8.82 14.25 27.92
C VAL A 655 -7.77 15.23 28.42
N GLU A 656 -7.01 15.83 27.54
CA GLU A 656 -6.12 16.92 27.89
C GLU A 656 -6.92 18.14 28.34
N LYS A 657 -6.41 18.85 29.35
CA LYS A 657 -6.92 20.17 29.72
C LYS A 657 -6.62 21.14 28.57
N PRO A 658 -7.50 22.11 28.28
CA PRO A 658 -7.14 23.20 27.39
C PRO A 658 -5.81 23.82 27.85
N GLN A 659 -4.93 24.14 26.94
CA GLN A 659 -3.75 24.96 27.26
C GLN A 659 -4.27 26.35 27.66
N SER A 660 -3.97 26.78 28.86
CA SER A 660 -4.31 28.10 29.39
C SER A 660 -3.54 29.19 28.66
#